data_15c4a3e05edb6b22ff86052ae02c00a6
#
_entry.id   15c4a3e05edb6b22ff86052ae02c00a6
#
_cell.length_a   1.000
_cell.length_b   1.000
_cell.length_c   1.000
_cell.angle_alpha   90.00
_cell.angle_beta   90.00
_cell.angle_gamma   90.00
#
_symmetry.space_group_name_H-M   'P 1'
#
loop_
_entity.id
_entity.type
_entity.pdbx_description
1 polymer ?
#
loop_
_entity_poly.entity_id
_entity_poly.type
_entity_poly.pdbx_seq_one_letter_code
_entity_poly.pdbx_strand_id
1 'polypeptide(L)'
;VITAQALRDRARSAVAELGGGPLAVAVVMRRVVRSFAAARGLPLTDAALDSAGLLSAPSVDRPSLDHLVSDYLFPDGTAVDDLVLEEIGYVYEALLEDSSRRDNGAHYTQPELADEIVAHTLAPVASPDATVVDIAAGSGVFLLASARYLASSCQVPTVEIVTGCLYGADIDPVAVDIAKLSLWLLCEDPTLPLTFLDDRIFCGNSLVGLVDPAELPANVRDPKAYADAMIAVALPLGGRPGRRLEEAYAALSRGRRRPVPVVRPIHWALVAPEVMARGGFDAVVGNPPYLGVKRVRDAIGQELRDYLAHTLAGGTTRRADYVIYFLLRAAALSRGEIGLITTDSVSEGDTARFGLGALLDRGWQVARAERSAPWPTAGVRFAKIWLTIRPLDSAWLDGRPVSAITGTLEEGLSLPEPAQLDLEVPLPHGYQGTIVLGRSLVLRPSEAETFARGPLGHAVRPYLSGEDLVRPCGSTASRFVVDVGKLGLEELAEDRALARLVRSKVRAERRRHFVKYPQLKERWWGFLSPVDELYRDAAGLSHVIAFSKHSKHLWPVLVGADHVFSNGLVVYPTQDPAAYAFLASDLHRVWAMRAGGTMLNTAYRYNPSRLRATYPFPVDLAPLRPVGKALLAALDRVGTERRIGITGVLNLVGDHHTHDLATTDLRQAIADVNHAAARLQGIEESLATPDLTPTGFGLTPTRQRALMAALVDQNLTLAETSRTSPETSRTSPETSLPSPETSRTSVETSSTSPETSPR
;
A
#
# COMPACT_ATOMS: atom_id res chain seq x y z
N VAL A 1 -30.29 -17.91 -25.90
CA VAL A 1 -29.03 -17.21 -25.56
C VAL A 1 -28.78 -17.35 -24.06
N ILE A 2 -27.55 -17.65 -23.65
CA ILE A 2 -27.16 -17.75 -22.26
C ILE A 2 -26.73 -16.36 -21.74
N THR A 3 -27.07 -16.04 -20.49
CA THR A 3 -26.51 -14.85 -19.85
C THR A 3 -25.09 -15.12 -19.32
N ALA A 4 -24.26 -14.09 -19.26
CA ALA A 4 -22.90 -14.16 -18.72
C ALA A 4 -22.84 -14.81 -17.32
N GLN A 5 -23.75 -14.42 -16.42
CA GLN A 5 -23.82 -14.99 -15.07
C GLN A 5 -24.19 -16.46 -15.08
N ALA A 6 -25.17 -16.85 -15.92
CA ALA A 6 -25.58 -18.24 -16.04
C ALA A 6 -24.45 -19.13 -16.58
N LEU A 7 -23.66 -18.64 -17.54
CA LEU A 7 -22.48 -19.35 -18.04
C LEU A 7 -21.47 -19.61 -16.95
N ARG A 8 -21.13 -18.57 -16.15
CA ARG A 8 -20.20 -18.68 -15.02
C ARG A 8 -20.68 -19.68 -13.96
N ASP A 9 -21.97 -19.64 -13.60
CA ASP A 9 -22.53 -20.55 -12.59
C ASP A 9 -22.56 -21.99 -13.08
N ARG A 10 -22.89 -22.21 -14.35
CA ARG A 10 -22.88 -23.54 -14.99
C ARG A 10 -21.46 -24.09 -15.10
N ALA A 11 -20.47 -23.24 -15.42
CA ALA A 11 -19.06 -23.63 -15.45
C ALA A 11 -18.55 -24.08 -14.08
N ARG A 12 -18.93 -23.39 -13.00
CA ARG A 12 -18.60 -23.82 -11.63
C ARG A 12 -19.22 -25.17 -11.30
N SER A 13 -20.49 -25.38 -11.64
CA SER A 13 -21.17 -26.65 -11.44
C SER A 13 -20.50 -27.78 -12.21
N ALA A 14 -20.11 -27.54 -13.46
CA ALA A 14 -19.41 -28.53 -14.28
C ALA A 14 -18.05 -28.91 -13.71
N VAL A 15 -17.25 -27.95 -13.21
CA VAL A 15 -15.97 -28.21 -12.55
C VAL A 15 -16.19 -29.01 -11.27
N ALA A 16 -17.21 -28.71 -10.47
CA ALA A 16 -17.51 -29.44 -9.24
C ALA A 16 -17.91 -30.90 -9.52
N GLU A 17 -18.73 -31.15 -10.53
CA GLU A 17 -19.13 -32.50 -10.97
C GLU A 17 -17.95 -33.32 -11.50
N LEU A 18 -16.95 -32.67 -12.12
CA LEU A 18 -15.70 -33.29 -12.55
C LEU A 18 -14.70 -33.55 -11.41
N GLY A 19 -15.07 -33.29 -10.15
CA GLY A 19 -14.23 -33.49 -8.98
C GLY A 19 -13.25 -32.35 -8.69
N GLY A 20 -13.38 -31.21 -9.37
CA GLY A 20 -12.55 -30.03 -9.17
C GLY A 20 -11.12 -30.14 -9.71
N GLY A 21 -10.31 -29.13 -9.39
CA GLY A 21 -8.88 -29.10 -9.71
C GLY A 21 -8.54 -28.61 -11.13
N PRO A 22 -7.24 -28.46 -11.44
CA PRO A 22 -6.76 -27.84 -12.68
C PRO A 22 -7.22 -28.57 -13.95
N LEU A 23 -7.33 -29.89 -13.91
CA LEU A 23 -7.78 -30.69 -15.05
C LEU A 23 -9.25 -30.40 -15.40
N ALA A 24 -10.13 -30.37 -14.38
CA ALA A 24 -11.55 -30.04 -14.58
C ALA A 24 -11.70 -28.64 -15.14
N VAL A 25 -10.95 -27.67 -14.66
CA VAL A 25 -10.90 -26.31 -15.18
C VAL A 25 -10.49 -26.28 -16.64
N ALA A 26 -9.41 -26.97 -17.03
CA ALA A 26 -8.95 -27.02 -18.41
C ALA A 26 -9.99 -27.62 -19.36
N VAL A 27 -10.66 -28.71 -18.98
CA VAL A 27 -11.71 -29.35 -19.78
C VAL A 27 -12.90 -28.42 -19.97
N VAL A 28 -13.36 -27.76 -18.92
CA VAL A 28 -14.47 -26.80 -18.99
C VAL A 28 -14.10 -25.59 -19.86
N MET A 29 -12.89 -25.04 -19.69
CA MET A 29 -12.42 -23.89 -20.48
C MET A 29 -12.28 -24.21 -21.96
N ARG A 30 -11.79 -25.39 -22.33
CA ARG A 30 -11.80 -25.88 -23.73
C ARG A 30 -13.17 -25.83 -24.33
N ARG A 31 -14.18 -26.33 -23.64
CA ARG A 31 -15.56 -26.33 -24.11
C ARG A 31 -16.13 -24.92 -24.27
N VAL A 32 -15.84 -24.03 -23.30
CA VAL A 32 -16.23 -22.62 -23.39
C VAL A 32 -15.64 -21.96 -24.63
N VAL A 33 -14.32 -22.04 -24.82
CA VAL A 33 -13.61 -21.41 -25.95
C VAL A 33 -14.12 -21.96 -27.29
N ARG A 34 -14.32 -23.28 -27.38
CA ARG A 34 -14.88 -23.90 -28.60
C ARG A 34 -16.29 -23.41 -28.93
N SER A 35 -17.10 -23.13 -27.91
CA SER A 35 -18.45 -22.57 -28.15
C SER A 35 -18.39 -21.15 -28.68
N PHE A 36 -17.46 -20.33 -28.19
CA PHE A 36 -17.21 -19.00 -28.73
C PHE A 36 -16.62 -19.01 -30.15
N ALA A 37 -15.80 -20.01 -30.48
CA ALA A 37 -15.28 -20.23 -31.82
C ALA A 37 -16.41 -20.65 -32.78
N ALA A 38 -17.27 -21.59 -32.35
CA ALA A 38 -18.40 -22.06 -33.17
C ALA A 38 -19.40 -20.92 -33.47
N ALA A 39 -19.69 -20.06 -32.49
CA ALA A 39 -20.53 -18.88 -32.66
C ALA A 39 -19.98 -17.88 -33.71
N ARG A 40 -18.68 -17.90 -33.95
CA ARG A 40 -17.97 -17.07 -34.95
C ARG A 40 -17.65 -17.82 -36.24
N GLY A 41 -18.16 -19.04 -36.41
CA GLY A 41 -17.90 -19.88 -37.58
C GLY A 41 -16.42 -20.36 -37.68
N LEU A 42 -15.66 -20.32 -36.60
CA LEU A 42 -14.25 -20.72 -36.57
C LEU A 42 -14.10 -22.21 -36.21
N PRO A 43 -13.29 -22.99 -36.97
CA PRO A 43 -13.13 -24.43 -36.77
C PRO A 43 -12.11 -24.73 -35.67
N LEU A 44 -12.50 -24.65 -34.40
CA LEU A 44 -11.62 -24.98 -33.26
C LEU A 44 -11.93 -26.37 -32.73
N THR A 45 -10.97 -27.28 -32.76
CA THR A 45 -11.07 -28.66 -32.25
C THR A 45 -10.13 -28.90 -31.09
N ASP A 46 -10.38 -29.95 -30.28
CA ASP A 46 -9.47 -30.36 -29.22
C ASP A 46 -8.13 -30.81 -29.76
N ALA A 47 -8.10 -31.47 -30.93
CA ALA A 47 -6.85 -31.85 -31.58
C ALA A 47 -5.99 -30.63 -31.96
N ALA A 48 -6.63 -29.53 -32.38
CA ALA A 48 -5.90 -28.27 -32.63
C ALA A 48 -5.33 -27.66 -31.36
N LEU A 49 -6.11 -27.64 -30.26
CA LEU A 49 -5.66 -27.16 -28.94
C LEU A 49 -4.50 -28.03 -28.41
N ASP A 50 -4.58 -29.36 -28.54
CA ASP A 50 -3.50 -30.28 -28.15
C ASP A 50 -2.24 -30.06 -28.95
N SER A 51 -2.38 -29.91 -30.27
CA SER A 51 -1.25 -29.66 -31.18
C SER A 51 -0.56 -28.32 -30.87
N ALA A 52 -1.31 -27.31 -30.44
CA ALA A 52 -0.78 -26.02 -30.03
C ALA A 52 -0.29 -25.98 -28.56
N GLY A 53 -0.53 -27.05 -27.78
CA GLY A 53 -0.19 -27.11 -26.37
C GLY A 53 -1.01 -26.18 -25.47
N LEU A 54 -2.18 -25.69 -25.96
CA LEU A 54 -3.02 -24.74 -25.24
C LEU A 54 -4.05 -25.46 -24.36
N LEU A 55 -4.33 -24.89 -23.19
CA LEU A 55 -5.25 -25.47 -22.20
C LEU A 55 -4.98 -26.96 -21.98
N SER A 56 -3.70 -27.30 -21.78
CA SER A 56 -3.23 -28.69 -21.73
C SER A 56 -3.97 -29.49 -20.67
N ALA A 57 -4.61 -30.62 -21.11
CA ALA A 57 -5.23 -31.61 -20.26
C ALA A 57 -4.62 -32.97 -20.56
N PRO A 58 -4.15 -33.75 -19.55
CA PRO A 58 -3.67 -35.12 -19.78
C PRO A 58 -4.74 -35.95 -20.47
N SER A 59 -4.30 -37.02 -21.14
CA SER A 59 -5.18 -37.93 -21.88
C SER A 59 -6.10 -38.70 -20.92
N VAL A 60 -7.26 -38.13 -20.66
CA VAL A 60 -8.40 -38.80 -20.00
C VAL A 60 -9.39 -39.20 -21.07
N ASP A 61 -10.32 -40.12 -20.78
CA ASP A 61 -11.43 -40.46 -21.71
C ASP A 61 -12.28 -39.20 -22.01
N ARG A 62 -11.78 -38.40 -22.96
CA ARG A 62 -12.32 -37.09 -23.32
C ARG A 62 -13.71 -37.09 -23.92
N PRO A 63 -14.13 -38.07 -24.79
CA PRO A 63 -15.45 -38.06 -25.38
C PRO A 63 -16.55 -38.12 -24.33
N SER A 64 -16.38 -38.92 -23.29
CA SER A 64 -17.41 -39.05 -22.23
C SER A 64 -17.49 -37.79 -21.36
N LEU A 65 -16.35 -37.11 -21.09
CA LEU A 65 -16.29 -35.87 -20.33
C LEU A 65 -16.83 -34.68 -21.15
N ASP A 66 -16.57 -34.63 -22.45
CA ASP A 66 -17.06 -33.56 -23.37
C ASP A 66 -18.59 -33.53 -23.47
N HIS A 67 -19.23 -34.69 -23.51
CA HIS A 67 -20.69 -34.78 -23.48
C HIS A 67 -21.24 -34.27 -22.14
N LEU A 68 -20.69 -34.75 -21.05
CA LEU A 68 -21.11 -34.30 -19.70
C LEU A 68 -20.99 -32.79 -19.54
N VAL A 69 -19.86 -32.20 -19.92
CA VAL A 69 -19.63 -30.75 -19.83
C VAL A 69 -20.53 -29.96 -20.77
N SER A 70 -20.81 -30.52 -21.99
CA SER A 70 -21.74 -29.91 -22.94
C SER A 70 -23.15 -29.80 -22.38
N ASP A 71 -23.63 -30.88 -21.77
CA ASP A 71 -24.99 -30.93 -21.22
C ASP A 71 -25.14 -29.96 -20.04
N TYR A 72 -24.07 -29.76 -19.26
CA TYR A 72 -24.06 -28.77 -18.17
C TYR A 72 -23.97 -27.32 -18.64
N LEU A 73 -23.03 -27.01 -19.54
CA LEU A 73 -22.79 -25.66 -19.99
C LEU A 73 -23.87 -25.14 -20.95
N PHE A 74 -24.29 -26.00 -21.89
CA PHE A 74 -25.13 -25.62 -23.01
C PHE A 74 -26.30 -26.60 -23.22
N PRO A 75 -27.15 -26.80 -22.18
CA PRO A 75 -28.34 -27.65 -22.34
C PRO A 75 -29.23 -27.08 -23.46
N ASP A 76 -29.82 -27.97 -24.24
CA ASP A 76 -30.78 -27.61 -25.31
C ASP A 76 -30.23 -26.71 -26.43
N GLY A 77 -28.90 -26.76 -26.70
CA GLY A 77 -28.28 -25.98 -27.78
C GLY A 77 -28.19 -24.47 -27.52
N THR A 78 -28.09 -24.06 -26.24
CA THR A 78 -27.93 -22.66 -25.85
C THR A 78 -26.66 -22.06 -26.49
N ALA A 79 -26.79 -20.90 -27.14
CA ALA A 79 -25.70 -20.22 -27.84
C ALA A 79 -25.08 -19.09 -27.04
N VAL A 80 -23.81 -18.75 -27.35
CA VAL A 80 -23.01 -17.67 -26.73
C VAL A 80 -22.85 -16.45 -27.66
N ASP A 81 -23.67 -16.36 -28.72
CA ASP A 81 -23.49 -15.37 -29.78
C ASP A 81 -23.50 -13.92 -29.32
N ASP A 82 -24.28 -13.61 -28.26
CA ASP A 82 -24.39 -12.26 -27.73
C ASP A 82 -23.38 -11.95 -26.62
N LEU A 83 -22.46 -12.89 -26.28
CA LEU A 83 -21.47 -12.68 -25.25
C LEU A 83 -20.18 -12.08 -25.82
N VAL A 84 -19.60 -11.11 -25.07
CA VAL A 84 -18.28 -10.53 -25.39
C VAL A 84 -17.17 -11.54 -25.13
N LEU A 85 -16.04 -11.39 -25.81
CA LEU A 85 -14.91 -12.33 -25.70
C LEU A 85 -14.29 -12.36 -24.29
N GLU A 86 -14.37 -11.27 -23.58
CA GLU A 86 -13.91 -11.14 -22.20
C GLU A 86 -14.60 -12.11 -21.24
N GLU A 87 -15.83 -12.58 -21.59
CA GLU A 87 -16.53 -13.58 -20.78
C GLU A 87 -15.77 -14.89 -20.67
N ILE A 88 -14.91 -15.23 -21.63
CA ILE A 88 -14.04 -16.41 -21.54
C ILE A 88 -13.12 -16.29 -20.33
N GLY A 89 -12.49 -15.13 -20.17
CA GLY A 89 -11.65 -14.82 -19.01
C GLY A 89 -12.44 -14.81 -17.70
N TYR A 90 -13.66 -14.28 -17.72
CA TYR A 90 -14.53 -14.21 -16.55
C TYR A 90 -15.01 -15.57 -16.07
N VAL A 91 -15.28 -16.47 -17.00
CA VAL A 91 -15.56 -17.87 -16.64
C VAL A 91 -14.36 -18.47 -15.95
N TYR A 92 -13.15 -18.30 -16.49
CA TYR A 92 -11.92 -18.80 -15.86
C TYR A 92 -11.72 -18.26 -14.46
N GLU A 93 -11.81 -16.95 -14.29
CA GLU A 93 -11.67 -16.34 -12.96
C GLU A 93 -12.74 -16.80 -11.98
N ALA A 94 -13.95 -17.07 -12.47
CA ALA A 94 -15.02 -17.62 -11.65
C ALA A 94 -14.74 -19.06 -11.17
N LEU A 95 -13.87 -19.78 -11.87
CA LEU A 95 -13.45 -21.14 -11.52
C LEU A 95 -12.25 -21.19 -10.57
N LEU A 96 -11.51 -20.10 -10.40
CA LEU A 96 -10.42 -20.02 -9.43
C LEU A 96 -10.98 -20.05 -8.00
N GLU A 97 -10.33 -20.79 -7.11
CA GLU A 97 -10.67 -20.80 -5.69
C GLU A 97 -10.48 -19.42 -5.05
N ASP A 98 -11.34 -19.09 -4.09
CA ASP A 98 -11.28 -17.80 -3.35
C ASP A 98 -9.96 -17.59 -2.59
N SER A 99 -9.26 -18.66 -2.21
CA SER A 99 -7.93 -18.64 -1.62
C SER A 99 -6.89 -18.19 -2.64
N SER A 100 -6.86 -18.79 -3.82
CA SER A 100 -5.92 -18.47 -4.90
C SER A 100 -6.07 -17.02 -5.39
N ARG A 101 -7.31 -16.52 -5.49
CA ARG A 101 -7.56 -15.11 -5.86
C ARG A 101 -7.02 -14.14 -4.83
N ARG A 102 -7.24 -14.42 -3.53
CA ARG A 102 -6.76 -13.56 -2.44
C ARG A 102 -5.25 -13.58 -2.28
N ASP A 103 -4.62 -14.72 -2.55
CA ASP A 103 -3.18 -14.88 -2.40
C ASP A 103 -2.40 -14.25 -3.56
N ASN A 104 -2.98 -14.24 -4.77
CA ASN A 104 -2.37 -13.65 -5.95
C ASN A 104 -2.73 -12.17 -6.16
N GLY A 105 -3.68 -11.60 -5.38
CA GLY A 105 -4.11 -10.21 -5.53
C GLY A 105 -4.80 -9.92 -6.87
N ALA A 106 -5.29 -10.95 -7.56
CA ALA A 106 -5.96 -10.82 -8.85
C ALA A 106 -7.40 -10.30 -8.66
N HIS A 107 -7.75 -9.25 -9.38
CA HIS A 107 -9.08 -8.66 -9.42
C HIS A 107 -9.55 -8.53 -10.86
N TYR A 108 -10.77 -9.00 -11.09
CA TYR A 108 -11.46 -8.90 -12.35
C TYR A 108 -11.56 -7.46 -12.87
N THR A 109 -11.20 -7.23 -14.13
CA THR A 109 -11.32 -5.92 -14.78
C THR A 109 -12.52 -5.92 -15.73
N GLN A 110 -13.48 -5.02 -15.51
CA GLN A 110 -14.61 -4.87 -16.45
C GLN A 110 -14.12 -4.32 -17.79
N PRO A 111 -14.73 -4.71 -18.92
CA PRO A 111 -14.34 -4.24 -20.25
C PRO A 111 -14.33 -2.73 -20.36
N GLU A 112 -15.33 -2.07 -19.79
CA GLU A 112 -15.49 -0.62 -19.84
C GLU A 112 -14.34 0.11 -19.16
N LEU A 113 -13.81 -0.47 -18.07
CA LEU A 113 -12.63 0.09 -17.38
C LEU A 113 -11.36 -0.10 -18.21
N ALA A 114 -11.22 -1.26 -18.87
CA ALA A 114 -10.08 -1.51 -19.76
C ALA A 114 -10.14 -0.61 -21.00
N ASP A 115 -11.32 -0.43 -21.60
CA ASP A 115 -11.53 0.45 -22.74
C ASP A 115 -11.20 1.91 -22.39
N GLU A 116 -11.60 2.39 -21.21
CA GLU A 116 -11.27 3.73 -20.72
C GLU A 116 -9.76 3.93 -20.51
N ILE A 117 -9.10 2.99 -19.83
CA ILE A 117 -7.65 3.03 -19.62
C ILE A 117 -6.93 3.06 -20.96
N VAL A 118 -7.28 2.15 -21.85
CA VAL A 118 -6.68 2.01 -23.19
C VAL A 118 -6.90 3.28 -24.02
N ALA A 119 -8.12 3.80 -24.09
CA ALA A 119 -8.44 4.96 -24.92
C ALA A 119 -7.59 6.17 -24.54
N HIS A 120 -7.45 6.47 -23.25
CA HIS A 120 -6.62 7.60 -22.80
C HIS A 120 -5.12 7.32 -22.90
N THR A 121 -4.68 6.07 -22.75
CA THR A 121 -3.25 5.71 -22.88
C THR A 121 -2.80 5.73 -24.32
N LEU A 122 -3.59 5.20 -25.24
CA LEU A 122 -3.18 5.02 -26.62
C LEU A 122 -3.46 6.26 -27.50
N ALA A 123 -4.38 7.15 -27.10
CA ALA A 123 -4.70 8.34 -27.90
C ALA A 123 -3.46 9.16 -28.32
N PRO A 124 -2.45 9.41 -27.47
CA PRO A 124 -1.26 10.17 -27.87
C PRO A 124 -0.30 9.41 -28.79
N VAL A 125 -0.40 8.09 -28.90
CA VAL A 125 0.57 7.21 -29.58
C VAL A 125 -0.08 6.33 -30.65
N ALA A 126 -1.39 6.47 -30.91
CA ALA A 126 -2.12 5.64 -31.84
C ALA A 126 -1.50 5.67 -33.25
N SER A 127 -1.01 4.53 -33.68
CA SER A 127 -0.41 4.31 -35.00
C SER A 127 -0.51 2.82 -35.33
N PRO A 128 -0.52 2.44 -36.63
CA PRO A 128 -0.53 1.02 -37.03
C PRO A 128 0.67 0.22 -36.51
N ASP A 129 1.76 0.89 -36.15
CA ASP A 129 3.00 0.29 -35.66
C ASP A 129 3.20 0.49 -34.14
N ALA A 130 2.20 1.04 -33.43
CA ALA A 130 2.30 1.32 -32.01
C ALA A 130 2.37 0.03 -31.19
N THR A 131 3.46 -0.16 -30.47
CA THR A 131 3.65 -1.35 -29.64
C THR A 131 3.08 -1.17 -28.24
N VAL A 132 2.22 -2.10 -27.82
CA VAL A 132 1.52 -2.08 -26.55
C VAL A 132 1.83 -3.35 -25.77
N VAL A 133 2.08 -3.21 -24.45
CA VAL A 133 2.31 -4.37 -23.60
C VAL A 133 1.43 -4.32 -22.33
N ASP A 134 0.91 -5.48 -21.96
CA ASP A 134 0.34 -5.73 -20.64
C ASP A 134 1.24 -6.69 -19.87
N ILE A 135 1.86 -6.24 -18.78
CA ILE A 135 2.85 -7.00 -17.99
C ILE A 135 2.21 -7.86 -16.87
N ALA A 136 0.88 -7.87 -16.78
CA ALA A 136 0.08 -8.72 -15.91
C ALA A 136 -1.25 -9.03 -16.62
N ALA A 137 -1.14 -9.59 -17.83
CA ALA A 137 -2.19 -9.61 -18.82
C ALA A 137 -3.43 -10.43 -18.42
N GLY A 138 -3.31 -11.36 -17.46
CA GLY A 138 -4.40 -12.25 -17.10
C GLY A 138 -4.96 -12.94 -18.34
N SER A 139 -6.27 -12.91 -18.50
CA SER A 139 -6.99 -13.45 -19.65
C SER A 139 -7.02 -12.52 -20.88
N GLY A 140 -6.29 -11.38 -20.86
CA GLY A 140 -6.06 -10.52 -22.03
C GLY A 140 -7.06 -9.38 -22.23
N VAL A 141 -7.81 -8.96 -21.22
CA VAL A 141 -8.83 -7.89 -21.31
C VAL A 141 -8.27 -6.59 -21.88
N PHE A 142 -7.12 -6.11 -21.39
CA PHE A 142 -6.47 -4.90 -21.91
C PHE A 142 -5.90 -5.08 -23.32
N LEU A 143 -5.45 -6.27 -23.65
CA LEU A 143 -4.97 -6.58 -25.01
C LEU A 143 -6.12 -6.60 -26.01
N LEU A 144 -7.28 -7.16 -25.66
CA LEU A 144 -8.50 -7.11 -26.48
C LEU A 144 -8.96 -5.66 -26.69
N ALA A 145 -9.02 -4.86 -25.62
CA ALA A 145 -9.34 -3.44 -25.70
C ALA A 145 -8.35 -2.67 -26.59
N SER A 146 -7.05 -2.93 -26.44
CA SER A 146 -5.98 -2.30 -27.24
C SER A 146 -6.09 -2.65 -28.72
N ALA A 147 -6.38 -3.94 -29.04
CA ALA A 147 -6.60 -4.39 -30.41
C ALA A 147 -7.75 -3.65 -31.08
N ARG A 148 -8.92 -3.58 -30.41
CA ARG A 148 -10.10 -2.88 -30.94
C ARG A 148 -9.84 -1.39 -31.09
N TYR A 149 -9.21 -0.76 -30.08
CA TYR A 149 -8.92 0.67 -30.12
C TYR A 149 -8.00 1.03 -31.29
N LEU A 150 -6.87 0.34 -31.45
CA LEU A 150 -5.90 0.63 -32.52
C LEU A 150 -6.47 0.29 -33.89
N ALA A 151 -7.14 -0.85 -34.06
CA ALA A 151 -7.77 -1.23 -35.31
C ALA A 151 -8.79 -0.17 -35.77
N SER A 152 -9.65 0.31 -34.85
CA SER A 152 -10.63 1.35 -35.13
C SER A 152 -9.97 2.72 -35.37
N SER A 153 -9.03 3.13 -34.55
CA SER A 153 -8.40 4.47 -34.64
C SER A 153 -7.50 4.61 -35.87
N CYS A 154 -6.81 3.53 -36.26
CA CYS A 154 -5.92 3.51 -37.42
C CYS A 154 -6.61 3.02 -38.69
N GLN A 155 -7.82 2.49 -38.59
CA GLN A 155 -8.60 1.90 -39.70
C GLN A 155 -7.83 0.79 -40.45
N VAL A 156 -7.19 -0.08 -39.66
CA VAL A 156 -6.48 -1.27 -40.16
C VAL A 156 -7.16 -2.56 -39.64
N PRO A 157 -6.99 -3.69 -40.34
CA PRO A 157 -7.53 -4.96 -39.89
C PRO A 157 -7.04 -5.34 -38.49
N THR A 158 -7.94 -5.85 -37.66
CA THR A 158 -7.62 -6.25 -36.27
C THR A 158 -6.46 -7.25 -36.22
N VAL A 159 -6.39 -8.16 -37.20
CA VAL A 159 -5.31 -9.15 -37.29
C VAL A 159 -3.93 -8.53 -37.42
N GLU A 160 -3.80 -7.41 -38.13
CA GLU A 160 -2.53 -6.69 -38.27
C GLU A 160 -2.08 -6.10 -36.93
N ILE A 161 -3.00 -5.51 -36.19
CA ILE A 161 -2.73 -4.99 -34.86
C ILE A 161 -2.34 -6.12 -33.89
N VAL A 162 -3.11 -7.22 -33.85
CA VAL A 162 -2.85 -8.32 -32.92
C VAL A 162 -1.50 -8.97 -33.20
N THR A 163 -1.13 -9.16 -34.46
CA THR A 163 0.15 -9.78 -34.84
C THR A 163 1.34 -8.83 -34.77
N GLY A 164 1.12 -7.53 -34.98
CA GLY A 164 2.21 -6.53 -35.08
C GLY A 164 2.48 -5.75 -33.81
N CYS A 165 1.44 -5.42 -33.05
CA CYS A 165 1.49 -4.37 -32.02
C CYS A 165 1.46 -4.89 -30.57
N LEU A 166 0.82 -6.05 -30.32
CA LEU A 166 0.49 -6.45 -28.97
C LEU A 166 1.50 -7.42 -28.36
N TYR A 167 1.81 -7.16 -27.08
CA TYR A 167 2.63 -8.03 -26.24
C TYR A 167 1.96 -8.21 -24.88
N GLY A 168 2.16 -9.38 -24.25
CA GLY A 168 1.60 -9.64 -22.94
C GLY A 168 2.43 -10.61 -22.12
N ALA A 169 2.26 -10.54 -20.81
CA ALA A 169 2.89 -11.49 -19.90
C ALA A 169 2.02 -11.75 -18.68
N ASP A 170 1.93 -13.00 -18.28
CA ASP A 170 1.32 -13.39 -17.01
C ASP A 170 2.05 -14.59 -16.40
N ILE A 171 1.95 -14.73 -15.07
CA ILE A 171 2.55 -15.87 -14.36
C ILE A 171 1.69 -17.13 -14.48
N ASP A 172 0.40 -16.99 -14.73
CA ASP A 172 -0.57 -18.06 -14.85
C ASP A 172 -0.63 -18.61 -16.29
N PRO A 173 -0.20 -19.86 -16.54
CA PRO A 173 -0.17 -20.43 -17.88
C PRO A 173 -1.56 -20.57 -18.50
N VAL A 174 -2.62 -20.83 -17.71
CA VAL A 174 -3.98 -20.96 -18.22
C VAL A 174 -4.53 -19.60 -18.64
N ALA A 175 -4.26 -18.55 -17.87
CA ALA A 175 -4.64 -17.19 -18.25
C ALA A 175 -3.94 -16.76 -19.56
N VAL A 176 -2.66 -17.08 -19.73
CA VAL A 176 -1.90 -16.84 -20.97
C VAL A 176 -2.53 -17.57 -22.16
N ASP A 177 -2.91 -18.84 -22.01
CA ASP A 177 -3.59 -19.60 -23.07
C ASP A 177 -4.93 -18.98 -23.44
N ILE A 178 -5.71 -18.54 -22.44
CA ILE A 178 -6.99 -17.85 -22.66
C ILE A 178 -6.76 -16.53 -23.38
N ALA A 179 -5.77 -15.73 -23.00
CA ALA A 179 -5.44 -14.48 -23.68
C ALA A 179 -5.12 -14.71 -25.16
N LYS A 180 -4.28 -15.71 -25.48
CA LYS A 180 -3.97 -16.09 -26.87
C LYS A 180 -5.21 -16.51 -27.65
N LEU A 181 -6.05 -17.35 -27.06
CA LEU A 181 -7.27 -17.84 -27.71
C LEU A 181 -8.30 -16.72 -27.90
N SER A 182 -8.45 -15.82 -26.92
CA SER A 182 -9.36 -14.67 -27.04
C SER A 182 -8.90 -13.70 -28.15
N LEU A 183 -7.61 -13.46 -28.26
CA LEU A 183 -7.05 -12.65 -29.36
C LEU A 183 -7.19 -13.35 -30.71
N TRP A 184 -6.99 -14.68 -30.76
CA TRP A 184 -7.23 -15.46 -31.98
C TRP A 184 -8.69 -15.37 -32.42
N LEU A 185 -9.65 -15.51 -31.50
CA LEU A 185 -11.05 -15.34 -31.74
C LEU A 185 -11.44 -13.94 -32.22
N LEU A 186 -10.74 -12.91 -31.71
CA LEU A 186 -10.94 -11.53 -32.12
C LEU A 186 -10.51 -11.26 -33.57
N CYS A 187 -9.51 -12.00 -34.07
CA CYS A 187 -9.04 -11.88 -35.45
C CYS A 187 -10.03 -12.44 -36.47
N GLU A 188 -10.91 -13.37 -36.08
CA GLU A 188 -11.88 -14.04 -36.91
C GLU A 188 -11.30 -14.64 -38.23
N ASP A 189 -10.01 -14.99 -38.22
CA ASP A 189 -9.26 -15.55 -39.33
C ASP A 189 -8.93 -17.04 -39.08
N PRO A 190 -9.64 -17.98 -39.74
CA PRO A 190 -9.39 -19.42 -39.55
C PRO A 190 -8.06 -19.90 -40.11
N THR A 191 -7.35 -19.09 -40.87
CA THR A 191 -6.03 -19.44 -41.43
C THR A 191 -4.88 -19.22 -40.47
N LEU A 192 -5.09 -18.46 -39.37
CA LEU A 192 -4.09 -18.21 -38.37
C LEU A 192 -3.84 -19.48 -37.54
N PRO A 193 -2.58 -19.91 -37.37
CA PRO A 193 -2.24 -20.99 -36.46
C PRO A 193 -2.47 -20.55 -35.01
N LEU A 194 -2.93 -21.44 -34.13
CA LEU A 194 -3.16 -21.12 -32.70
C LEU A 194 -1.87 -20.70 -31.96
N THR A 195 -0.69 -20.98 -32.55
CA THR A 195 0.62 -20.63 -32.00
C THR A 195 1.14 -19.26 -32.47
N PHE A 196 0.35 -18.51 -33.21
CA PHE A 196 0.80 -17.24 -33.84
C PHE A 196 1.21 -16.12 -32.86
N LEU A 197 0.83 -16.27 -31.57
CA LEU A 197 1.20 -15.34 -30.50
C LEU A 197 2.23 -15.92 -29.51
N ASP A 198 2.90 -17.03 -29.82
CA ASP A 198 3.87 -17.65 -28.92
C ASP A 198 5.14 -16.76 -28.70
N ASP A 199 5.41 -15.89 -29.66
CA ASP A 199 6.49 -14.89 -29.60
C ASP A 199 6.02 -13.51 -29.09
N ARG A 200 4.79 -13.39 -28.59
CA ARG A 200 4.16 -12.13 -28.16
C ARG A 200 3.56 -12.20 -26.76
N ILE A 201 2.94 -13.32 -26.42
CA ILE A 201 2.28 -13.52 -25.13
C ILE A 201 3.02 -14.60 -24.32
N PHE A 202 3.61 -14.19 -23.21
CA PHE A 202 4.58 -14.99 -22.47
C PHE A 202 4.05 -15.44 -21.12
N CYS A 203 4.35 -16.69 -20.74
CA CYS A 203 4.11 -17.18 -19.39
C CYS A 203 5.37 -17.01 -18.55
N GLY A 204 5.33 -16.20 -17.48
CA GLY A 204 6.44 -15.97 -16.58
C GLY A 204 6.28 -14.71 -15.72
N ASN A 205 7.28 -14.43 -14.91
CA ASN A 205 7.31 -13.26 -14.03
C ASN A 205 7.88 -12.04 -14.78
N SER A 206 7.04 -11.10 -15.14
CA SER A 206 7.35 -9.88 -15.90
C SER A 206 8.22 -8.89 -15.13
N LEU A 207 8.23 -8.98 -13.79
CA LEU A 207 9.06 -8.12 -12.92
C LEU A 207 10.52 -8.58 -12.88
N VAL A 208 10.79 -9.84 -13.23
CA VAL A 208 12.12 -10.46 -13.15
C VAL A 208 12.65 -10.69 -14.55
N GLY A 209 13.87 -10.29 -14.79
CA GLY A 209 14.55 -10.47 -16.09
C GLY A 209 15.18 -9.18 -16.60
N LEU A 210 15.98 -9.34 -17.65
CA LEU A 210 16.73 -8.26 -18.28
C LEU A 210 15.82 -7.38 -19.14
N VAL A 211 16.04 -6.08 -19.05
CA VAL A 211 15.38 -5.05 -19.87
C VAL A 211 16.36 -4.47 -20.88
N ASP A 212 17.61 -4.26 -20.46
CA ASP A 212 18.65 -3.72 -21.32
C ASP A 212 19.50 -4.86 -21.93
N PRO A 213 19.57 -4.98 -23.26
CA PRO A 213 20.46 -5.93 -23.94
C PRO A 213 21.94 -5.76 -23.58
N ALA A 214 22.36 -4.54 -23.20
CA ALA A 214 23.73 -4.24 -22.81
C ALA A 214 24.18 -4.93 -21.51
N GLU A 215 23.24 -5.43 -20.70
CA GLU A 215 23.56 -6.24 -19.53
C GLU A 215 24.15 -7.62 -19.86
N LEU A 216 24.03 -8.07 -21.13
CA LEU A 216 24.60 -9.32 -21.60
C LEU A 216 25.97 -9.12 -22.22
N PRO A 217 26.96 -10.01 -21.94
CA PRO A 217 28.23 -9.99 -22.65
C PRO A 217 28.05 -10.26 -24.14
N ALA A 218 28.78 -9.54 -24.99
CA ALA A 218 28.62 -9.55 -26.46
C ALA A 218 28.79 -10.94 -27.15
N ASN A 219 29.48 -11.91 -26.51
CA ASN A 219 29.82 -13.18 -27.11
C ASN A 219 29.16 -14.41 -26.41
N VAL A 220 27.96 -14.24 -25.86
CA VAL A 220 27.24 -15.34 -25.20
C VAL A 220 26.58 -16.23 -26.26
N ARG A 221 26.89 -17.55 -26.23
CA ARG A 221 26.35 -18.53 -27.20
C ARG A 221 24.84 -18.77 -27.00
N ASP A 222 24.38 -18.72 -25.77
CA ASP A 222 23.00 -18.89 -25.38
C ASP A 222 22.62 -17.73 -24.44
N PRO A 223 22.10 -16.63 -24.99
CA PRO A 223 21.73 -15.44 -24.23
C PRO A 223 20.70 -15.71 -23.16
N LYS A 224 19.67 -16.54 -23.46
CA LYS A 224 18.59 -16.86 -22.51
C LYS A 224 19.12 -17.66 -21.31
N ALA A 225 19.85 -18.73 -21.55
CA ALA A 225 20.41 -19.53 -20.44
C ALA A 225 21.42 -18.74 -19.60
N TYR A 226 22.13 -17.76 -20.19
CA TYR A 226 23.01 -16.88 -19.45
C TYR A 226 22.22 -15.89 -18.60
N ALA A 227 21.19 -15.25 -19.16
CA ALA A 227 20.30 -14.33 -18.46
C ALA A 227 19.56 -15.03 -17.31
N ASP A 228 19.02 -16.23 -17.55
CA ASP A 228 18.42 -17.09 -16.50
C ASP A 228 19.42 -17.34 -15.36
N ALA A 229 20.68 -17.63 -15.69
CA ALA A 229 21.71 -17.87 -14.68
C ALA A 229 22.10 -16.59 -13.91
N MET A 230 22.10 -15.41 -14.54
CA MET A 230 22.29 -14.13 -13.85
C MET A 230 21.21 -13.93 -12.78
N ILE A 231 19.93 -14.18 -13.12
CA ILE A 231 18.83 -14.09 -12.18
C ILE A 231 18.98 -15.13 -11.05
N ALA A 232 19.35 -16.36 -11.38
CA ALA A 232 19.52 -17.44 -10.39
C ALA A 232 20.59 -17.13 -9.33
N VAL A 233 21.64 -16.39 -9.67
CA VAL A 233 22.67 -15.99 -8.69
C VAL A 233 22.33 -14.67 -7.99
N ALA A 234 21.55 -13.78 -8.62
CA ALA A 234 21.20 -12.49 -8.05
C ALA A 234 20.07 -12.59 -7.00
N LEU A 235 19.09 -13.47 -7.22
CA LEU A 235 17.93 -13.63 -6.33
C LEU A 235 18.33 -13.94 -4.87
N PRO A 236 19.16 -14.95 -4.57
CA PRO A 236 19.57 -15.25 -3.19
C PRO A 236 20.40 -14.14 -2.55
N LEU A 237 21.01 -13.27 -3.35
CA LEU A 237 21.76 -12.09 -2.91
C LEU A 237 20.86 -10.86 -2.75
N GLY A 238 19.54 -10.99 -3.02
CA GLY A 238 18.57 -9.90 -3.01
C GLY A 238 18.89 -8.80 -4.04
N GLY A 239 19.56 -9.14 -5.14
CA GLY A 239 19.92 -8.19 -6.21
C GLY A 239 20.82 -7.02 -5.77
N ARG A 240 21.42 -7.08 -4.58
CA ARG A 240 22.25 -5.98 -4.04
C ARG A 240 23.50 -5.79 -4.88
N PRO A 241 23.71 -4.59 -5.46
CA PRO A 241 24.96 -4.30 -6.13
C PRO A 241 26.14 -4.39 -5.17
N GLY A 242 27.30 -4.86 -5.65
CA GLY A 242 28.52 -4.95 -4.89
C GLY A 242 29.32 -6.21 -5.18
N ARG A 243 30.50 -6.31 -4.54
CA ARG A 243 31.52 -7.33 -4.82
C ARG A 243 30.99 -8.77 -4.92
N ARG A 244 30.06 -9.18 -4.06
CA ARG A 244 29.50 -10.56 -4.08
C ARG A 244 28.72 -10.85 -5.36
N LEU A 245 27.93 -9.91 -5.85
CA LEU A 245 27.16 -10.05 -7.10
C LEU A 245 28.09 -10.02 -8.31
N GLU A 246 29.07 -9.12 -8.31
CA GLU A 246 30.09 -9.01 -9.34
C GLU A 246 30.93 -10.31 -9.46
N GLU A 247 31.37 -10.86 -8.34
CA GLU A 247 32.08 -12.14 -8.27
C GLU A 247 31.23 -13.30 -8.80
N ALA A 248 29.93 -13.32 -8.47
CA ALA A 248 28.98 -14.32 -8.96
C ALA A 248 28.80 -14.24 -10.48
N TYR A 249 28.62 -13.02 -11.03
CA TYR A 249 28.54 -12.80 -12.48
C TYR A 249 29.85 -13.16 -13.20
N ALA A 250 30.98 -12.80 -12.62
CA ALA A 250 32.29 -13.20 -13.16
C ALA A 250 32.51 -14.71 -13.15
N ALA A 251 31.97 -15.41 -12.17
CA ALA A 251 32.01 -16.89 -12.12
C ALA A 251 31.14 -17.53 -13.22
N LEU A 252 29.97 -16.96 -13.55
CA LEU A 252 29.11 -17.42 -14.66
C LEU A 252 29.83 -17.36 -16.00
N SER A 253 30.62 -16.30 -16.26
CA SER A 253 31.37 -16.14 -17.50
C SER A 253 32.46 -17.22 -17.69
N ARG A 254 32.98 -17.79 -16.59
CA ARG A 254 34.00 -18.85 -16.59
C ARG A 254 33.44 -20.26 -16.46
N GLY A 255 32.19 -20.38 -15.96
CA GLY A 255 31.56 -21.67 -15.65
C GLY A 255 30.91 -22.34 -16.86
N ARG A 256 30.97 -23.69 -16.89
CA ARG A 256 30.28 -24.49 -17.90
C ARG A 256 28.84 -24.83 -17.54
N ARG A 257 28.49 -24.83 -16.26
CA ARG A 257 27.15 -25.14 -15.75
C ARG A 257 26.49 -23.86 -15.28
N ARG A 258 25.28 -23.62 -15.75
CA ARG A 258 24.47 -22.43 -15.40
C ARG A 258 23.34 -22.84 -14.50
N PRO A 259 23.17 -22.19 -13.34
CA PRO A 259 22.01 -22.43 -12.48
C PRO A 259 20.73 -21.94 -13.18
N VAL A 260 19.59 -22.54 -12.80
CA VAL A 260 18.27 -22.16 -13.27
C VAL A 260 17.55 -21.43 -12.13
N PRO A 261 16.91 -20.28 -12.37
CA PRO A 261 16.20 -19.55 -11.34
C PRO A 261 14.94 -20.29 -10.88
N VAL A 262 14.56 -20.12 -9.61
CA VAL A 262 13.33 -20.67 -9.04
C VAL A 262 12.08 -20.00 -9.66
N VAL A 263 12.19 -18.73 -10.01
CA VAL A 263 11.14 -18.00 -10.75
C VAL A 263 11.40 -18.15 -12.26
N ARG A 264 10.34 -18.11 -13.06
CA ARG A 264 10.43 -18.09 -14.52
C ARG A 264 10.53 -16.64 -15.00
N PRO A 265 11.74 -16.10 -15.29
CA PRO A 265 11.90 -14.70 -15.67
C PRO A 265 11.43 -14.46 -17.10
N ILE A 266 11.00 -13.21 -17.38
CA ILE A 266 10.81 -12.70 -18.74
C ILE A 266 11.90 -11.70 -19.03
N HIS A 267 12.81 -12.07 -19.93
CA HIS A 267 13.89 -11.20 -20.38
C HIS A 267 13.39 -10.36 -21.56
N TRP A 268 12.81 -9.19 -21.27
CA TRP A 268 12.21 -8.32 -22.28
C TRP A 268 13.19 -7.95 -23.40
N ALA A 269 14.48 -7.76 -23.06
CA ALA A 269 15.55 -7.55 -24.02
C ALA A 269 15.72 -8.70 -25.03
N LEU A 270 15.29 -9.91 -24.71
CA LEU A 270 15.42 -11.09 -25.56
C LEU A 270 14.11 -11.48 -26.25
N VAL A 271 12.96 -11.24 -25.62
CA VAL A 271 11.66 -11.64 -26.17
C VAL A 271 11.03 -10.54 -27.06
N ALA A 272 11.45 -9.30 -26.87
CA ALA A 272 11.04 -8.16 -27.71
C ALA A 272 12.25 -7.27 -28.10
N PRO A 273 13.30 -7.83 -28.74
CA PRO A 273 14.57 -7.13 -28.93
C PRO A 273 14.44 -5.88 -29.79
N GLU A 274 13.59 -5.90 -30.80
CA GLU A 274 13.36 -4.76 -31.69
C GLU A 274 12.66 -3.60 -30.98
N VAL A 275 11.73 -3.91 -30.07
CA VAL A 275 11.03 -2.93 -29.24
C VAL A 275 12.01 -2.31 -28.24
N MET A 276 12.77 -3.15 -27.53
CA MET A 276 13.74 -2.67 -26.54
C MET A 276 14.88 -1.86 -27.16
N ALA A 277 15.31 -2.22 -28.35
CA ALA A 277 16.33 -1.44 -29.10
C ALA A 277 15.84 -0.03 -29.48
N ARG A 278 14.52 0.18 -29.60
CA ARG A 278 13.90 1.51 -29.84
C ARG A 278 13.64 2.29 -28.55
N GLY A 279 14.03 1.77 -27.36
CA GLY A 279 13.86 2.38 -26.06
C GLY A 279 12.60 1.90 -25.31
N GLY A 280 11.93 0.85 -25.79
CA GLY A 280 10.76 0.23 -25.13
C GLY A 280 9.47 0.35 -25.94
N PHE A 281 8.39 -0.08 -25.29
CA PHE A 281 7.03 -0.05 -25.83
C PHE A 281 6.49 1.39 -25.90
N ASP A 282 5.63 1.67 -26.87
CA ASP A 282 4.94 2.95 -27.00
C ASP A 282 3.96 3.16 -25.83
N ALA A 283 3.32 2.08 -25.39
CA ALA A 283 2.42 2.11 -24.25
C ALA A 283 2.48 0.84 -23.39
N VAL A 284 2.27 1.03 -22.08
CA VAL A 284 2.02 -0.06 -21.11
C VAL A 284 0.63 0.13 -20.53
N VAL A 285 -0.18 -0.91 -20.58
CA VAL A 285 -1.54 -0.90 -20.02
C VAL A 285 -1.72 -2.09 -19.08
N GLY A 286 -2.67 -2.03 -18.15
CA GLY A 286 -2.96 -3.20 -17.32
C GLY A 286 -3.60 -2.90 -15.97
N ASN A 287 -3.95 -3.99 -15.28
CA ASN A 287 -4.37 -4.00 -13.88
C ASN A 287 -3.46 -4.94 -13.07
N PRO A 288 -2.25 -4.49 -12.70
CA PRO A 288 -1.30 -5.34 -12.02
C PRO A 288 -1.79 -5.79 -10.63
N PRO A 289 -1.37 -6.98 -10.16
CA PRO A 289 -1.78 -7.49 -8.86
C PRO A 289 -1.29 -6.61 -7.72
N TYR A 290 -2.13 -6.45 -6.70
CA TYR A 290 -1.83 -5.72 -5.48
C TYR A 290 -2.09 -6.59 -4.25
N LEU A 291 -1.11 -6.65 -3.34
CA LEU A 291 -1.14 -7.55 -2.20
C LEU A 291 -1.34 -6.84 -0.87
N GLY A 292 -1.22 -5.52 -0.87
CA GLY A 292 -1.15 -4.72 0.34
C GLY A 292 0.12 -4.98 1.16
N VAL A 293 0.64 -3.94 1.79
CA VAL A 293 1.95 -3.89 2.48
C VAL A 293 2.24 -5.09 3.40
N LYS A 294 1.22 -5.61 4.08
CA LYS A 294 1.40 -6.69 5.08
C LYS A 294 1.59 -8.08 4.46
N ARG A 295 1.11 -8.28 3.24
CA ARG A 295 1.09 -9.59 2.56
C ARG A 295 2.24 -9.78 1.59
N VAL A 296 2.87 -8.71 1.12
CA VAL A 296 3.93 -8.77 0.09
C VAL A 296 5.00 -9.79 0.45
N ARG A 297 5.53 -9.73 1.67
CA ARG A 297 6.58 -10.66 2.12
C ARG A 297 6.13 -12.12 2.15
N ASP A 298 4.90 -12.35 2.61
CA ASP A 298 4.37 -13.70 2.79
C ASP A 298 3.99 -14.33 1.43
N ALA A 299 3.56 -13.49 0.46
CA ALA A 299 3.15 -13.94 -0.86
C ALA A 299 4.32 -14.20 -1.82
N ILE A 300 5.33 -13.32 -1.86
CA ILE A 300 6.43 -13.44 -2.84
C ILE A 300 7.77 -13.88 -2.22
N GLY A 301 7.85 -14.00 -0.92
CA GLY A 301 9.08 -14.32 -0.19
C GLY A 301 10.06 -13.16 -0.04
N GLN A 302 11.00 -13.30 0.90
CA GLN A 302 11.96 -12.24 1.23
C GLN A 302 12.98 -12.00 0.10
N GLU A 303 13.49 -13.08 -0.52
CA GLU A 303 14.53 -13.00 -1.55
C GLU A 303 14.04 -12.25 -2.79
N LEU A 304 12.85 -12.59 -3.30
CA LEU A 304 12.26 -11.90 -4.44
C LEU A 304 11.93 -10.43 -4.11
N ARG A 305 11.37 -10.18 -2.93
CA ARG A 305 11.10 -8.81 -2.49
C ARG A 305 12.37 -7.96 -2.43
N ASP A 306 13.45 -8.47 -1.84
CA ASP A 306 14.72 -7.75 -1.73
C ASP A 306 15.35 -7.54 -3.12
N TYR A 307 15.25 -8.54 -4.00
CA TYR A 307 15.68 -8.43 -5.40
C TYR A 307 14.94 -7.30 -6.12
N LEU A 308 13.60 -7.28 -6.08
CA LEU A 308 12.81 -6.24 -6.72
C LEU A 308 13.07 -4.84 -6.12
N ALA A 309 13.25 -4.75 -4.81
CA ALA A 309 13.59 -3.50 -4.16
C ALA A 309 14.92 -2.92 -4.65
N HIS A 310 15.94 -3.74 -4.83
CA HIS A 310 17.25 -3.26 -5.30
C HIS A 310 17.30 -3.01 -6.81
N THR A 311 16.68 -3.89 -7.61
CA THR A 311 16.76 -3.80 -9.07
C THR A 311 15.80 -2.76 -9.67
N LEU A 312 14.62 -2.57 -9.09
CA LEU A 312 13.62 -1.63 -9.61
C LEU A 312 13.56 -0.31 -8.84
N ALA A 313 13.66 -0.38 -7.51
CA ALA A 313 13.44 0.79 -6.66
C ALA A 313 14.72 1.38 -6.04
N GLY A 314 15.90 0.95 -6.46
CA GLY A 314 17.19 1.49 -6.03
C GLY A 314 17.54 1.22 -4.56
N GLY A 315 16.94 0.21 -3.93
CA GLY A 315 17.24 -0.20 -2.57
C GLY A 315 16.02 -0.56 -1.72
N THR A 316 15.89 0.03 -0.54
CA THR A 316 14.78 -0.30 0.37
C THR A 316 13.48 0.42 -0.02
N THR A 317 12.40 -0.33 -0.11
CA THR A 317 11.03 0.19 -0.31
C THR A 317 10.22 0.25 0.98
N ARG A 318 10.83 -0.08 2.12
CA ARG A 318 10.20 -0.07 3.45
C ARG A 318 8.83 -0.78 3.46
N ARG A 319 7.72 -0.02 3.59
CA ARG A 319 6.34 -0.51 3.65
C ARG A 319 5.55 -0.18 2.40
N ALA A 320 6.17 -0.22 1.23
CA ALA A 320 5.46 -0.03 -0.02
C ALA A 320 4.65 -1.28 -0.43
N ASP A 321 3.56 -1.05 -1.17
CA ASP A 321 2.73 -2.11 -1.75
C ASP A 321 3.43 -2.77 -2.94
N TYR A 322 3.00 -3.97 -3.30
CA TYR A 322 3.54 -4.74 -4.43
C TYR A 322 3.39 -4.04 -5.78
N VAL A 323 2.33 -3.27 -5.95
CA VAL A 323 2.02 -2.53 -7.18
C VAL A 323 3.14 -1.59 -7.63
N ILE A 324 3.99 -1.08 -6.72
CA ILE A 324 5.10 -0.20 -7.10
C ILE A 324 6.11 -0.88 -8.03
N TYR A 325 6.34 -2.17 -7.87
CA TYR A 325 7.28 -2.89 -8.73
C TYR A 325 6.75 -3.02 -10.16
N PHE A 326 5.43 -3.19 -10.34
CA PHE A 326 4.80 -3.15 -11.66
C PHE A 326 4.86 -1.75 -12.26
N LEU A 327 4.59 -0.71 -11.47
CA LEU A 327 4.68 0.67 -11.92
C LEU A 327 6.11 1.02 -12.39
N LEU A 328 7.13 0.66 -11.60
CA LEU A 328 8.52 0.91 -11.95
C LEU A 328 8.98 0.05 -13.12
N ARG A 329 8.50 -1.19 -13.24
CA ARG A 329 8.76 -2.05 -14.39
C ARG A 329 8.08 -1.51 -15.64
N ALA A 330 6.84 -1.06 -15.57
CA ALA A 330 6.14 -0.42 -16.67
C ALA A 330 6.91 0.79 -17.21
N ALA A 331 7.42 1.64 -16.31
CA ALA A 331 8.24 2.80 -16.69
C ALA A 331 9.59 2.40 -17.31
N ALA A 332 10.19 1.29 -16.89
CA ALA A 332 11.42 0.78 -17.48
C ALA A 332 11.21 0.15 -18.87
N LEU A 333 9.98 -0.27 -19.17
CA LEU A 333 9.62 -0.88 -20.45
C LEU A 333 8.97 0.11 -21.43
N SER A 334 8.47 1.25 -20.96
CA SER A 334 7.77 2.23 -21.78
C SER A 334 8.69 3.38 -22.21
N ARG A 335 8.57 3.80 -23.45
CA ARG A 335 9.17 5.03 -23.99
C ARG A 335 8.18 6.21 -24.08
N GLY A 336 6.91 6.02 -23.68
CA GLY A 336 5.88 7.05 -23.88
C GLY A 336 4.80 7.07 -22.80
N GLU A 337 3.88 6.14 -22.84
CA GLU A 337 2.62 6.19 -22.13
C GLU A 337 2.42 4.98 -21.22
N ILE A 338 1.79 5.20 -20.05
CA ILE A 338 1.43 4.14 -19.11
C ILE A 338 0.01 4.41 -18.61
N GLY A 339 -0.89 3.43 -18.72
CA GLY A 339 -2.24 3.47 -18.16
C GLY A 339 -2.50 2.26 -17.27
N LEU A 340 -2.67 2.48 -15.98
CA LEU A 340 -2.84 1.39 -15.01
C LEU A 340 -4.03 1.62 -14.09
N ILE A 341 -4.68 0.52 -13.74
CA ILE A 341 -5.55 0.43 -12.58
C ILE A 341 -4.68 0.06 -11.38
N THR A 342 -4.87 0.73 -10.25
CA THR A 342 -4.12 0.48 -9.02
C THR A 342 -5.04 0.57 -7.80
N THR A 343 -4.56 0.18 -6.62
CA THR A 343 -5.27 0.50 -5.37
C THR A 343 -5.03 1.94 -4.94
N ASP A 344 -5.89 2.48 -4.07
CA ASP A 344 -5.71 3.79 -3.45
C ASP A 344 -4.34 3.95 -2.77
N SER A 345 -3.73 2.83 -2.35
CA SER A 345 -2.40 2.82 -1.73
C SER A 345 -1.30 3.41 -2.61
N VAL A 346 -1.50 3.49 -3.94
CA VAL A 346 -0.53 4.10 -4.88
C VAL A 346 -0.21 5.54 -4.53
N SER A 347 -1.18 6.26 -3.95
CA SER A 347 -1.05 7.66 -3.51
C SER A 347 -0.63 7.83 -2.05
N GLU A 348 -0.34 6.74 -1.31
CA GLU A 348 -0.13 6.79 0.13
C GLU A 348 1.30 6.41 0.56
N GLY A 349 1.84 7.18 1.50
CA GLY A 349 3.04 6.87 2.28
C GLY A 349 4.26 6.40 1.46
N ASP A 350 4.85 5.26 1.85
CA ASP A 350 6.01 4.69 1.16
C ASP A 350 5.68 4.21 -0.26
N THR A 351 4.42 3.82 -0.54
CA THR A 351 3.98 3.42 -1.88
C THR A 351 4.00 4.59 -2.85
N ALA A 352 3.44 5.73 -2.46
CA ALA A 352 3.50 6.96 -3.27
C ALA A 352 4.94 7.43 -3.49
N ARG A 353 5.74 7.42 -2.43
CA ARG A 353 7.14 7.89 -2.47
C ARG A 353 8.01 7.06 -3.39
N PHE A 354 8.02 5.73 -3.25
CA PHE A 354 8.88 4.82 -4.02
C PHE A 354 8.28 4.40 -5.37
N GLY A 355 6.99 4.67 -5.58
CA GLY A 355 6.29 4.49 -6.84
C GLY A 355 6.21 5.78 -7.65
N LEU A 356 5.06 6.46 -7.62
CA LEU A 356 4.80 7.67 -8.42
C LEU A 356 5.82 8.78 -8.16
N GLY A 357 6.19 9.05 -6.92
CA GLY A 357 7.19 10.07 -6.58
C GLY A 357 8.53 9.80 -7.26
N ALA A 358 9.02 8.55 -7.20
CA ALA A 358 10.26 8.17 -7.86
C ALA A 358 10.20 8.28 -9.39
N LEU A 359 9.04 8.13 -10.01
CA LEU A 359 8.85 8.35 -11.45
C LEU A 359 8.81 9.83 -11.80
N LEU A 360 8.12 10.65 -11.01
CA LEU A 360 8.13 12.11 -11.21
C LEU A 360 9.55 12.67 -11.12
N ASP A 361 10.36 12.18 -10.17
CA ASP A 361 11.80 12.56 -10.06
C ASP A 361 12.63 12.15 -11.29
N ARG A 362 12.16 11.15 -12.07
CA ARG A 362 12.78 10.70 -13.33
C ARG A 362 12.21 11.39 -14.58
N GLY A 363 11.37 12.40 -14.41
CA GLY A 363 10.78 13.19 -15.50
C GLY A 363 9.45 12.69 -16.04
N TRP A 364 8.86 11.63 -15.46
CA TRP A 364 7.49 11.24 -15.77
C TRP A 364 6.50 12.27 -15.20
N GLN A 365 5.35 12.37 -15.82
CA GLN A 365 4.24 13.23 -15.38
C GLN A 365 2.96 12.41 -15.26
N VAL A 366 2.11 12.73 -14.31
CA VAL A 366 0.76 12.16 -14.22
C VAL A 366 -0.14 13.00 -15.12
N ALA A 367 -0.47 12.46 -16.29
CA ALA A 367 -1.33 13.14 -17.27
C ALA A 367 -2.79 13.17 -16.81
N ARG A 368 -3.24 12.08 -16.19
CA ARG A 368 -4.60 11.94 -15.66
C ARG A 368 -4.58 11.04 -14.44
N ALA A 369 -5.43 11.34 -13.48
CA ALA A 369 -5.71 10.44 -12.37
C ALA A 369 -7.17 10.53 -11.93
N GLU A 370 -7.74 9.39 -11.54
CA GLU A 370 -9.01 9.30 -10.84
C GLU A 370 -8.78 8.55 -9.54
N ARG A 371 -9.05 9.23 -8.42
CA ARG A 371 -8.78 8.72 -7.08
C ARG A 371 -9.98 7.99 -6.54
N SER A 372 -9.71 6.89 -5.86
CA SER A 372 -10.65 6.27 -4.93
C SER A 372 -12.05 5.98 -5.52
N ALA A 373 -12.08 5.45 -6.74
CA ALA A 373 -13.31 4.93 -7.33
C ALA A 373 -13.77 3.63 -6.62
N PRO A 374 -15.06 3.39 -6.42
CA PRO A 374 -15.54 2.13 -5.88
C PRO A 374 -15.40 1.02 -6.92
N TRP A 375 -14.84 -0.15 -6.54
CA TRP A 375 -14.82 -1.31 -7.42
C TRP A 375 -16.24 -1.85 -7.60
N PRO A 376 -16.72 -2.04 -8.84
CA PRO A 376 -18.14 -2.34 -9.09
C PRO A 376 -18.66 -3.63 -8.44
N THR A 377 -17.79 -4.61 -8.23
CA THR A 377 -18.18 -5.95 -7.74
C THR A 377 -17.58 -6.32 -6.38
N ALA A 378 -16.75 -5.46 -5.79
CA ALA A 378 -16.09 -5.72 -4.51
C ALA A 378 -16.09 -4.46 -3.63
N GLY A 379 -16.08 -4.62 -2.32
CA GLY A 379 -15.98 -3.51 -1.35
C GLY A 379 -14.59 -2.85 -1.27
N VAL A 380 -13.83 -2.86 -2.38
CA VAL A 380 -12.49 -2.30 -2.49
C VAL A 380 -12.54 -1.01 -3.29
N ARG A 381 -11.66 -0.08 -3.00
CA ARG A 381 -11.49 1.16 -3.78
C ARG A 381 -10.21 1.07 -4.60
N PHE A 382 -10.23 1.70 -5.78
CA PHE A 382 -9.11 1.71 -6.72
C PHE A 382 -8.87 3.12 -7.28
N ALA A 383 -7.68 3.32 -7.83
CA ALA A 383 -7.32 4.52 -8.56
C ALA A 383 -6.98 4.16 -10.02
N LYS A 384 -7.32 5.04 -10.95
CA LYS A 384 -6.87 5.00 -12.33
C LYS A 384 -5.77 6.04 -12.51
N ILE A 385 -4.66 5.66 -13.12
CA ILE A 385 -3.52 6.55 -13.35
C ILE A 385 -3.03 6.44 -14.80
N TRP A 386 -2.75 7.59 -15.38
CA TRP A 386 -2.13 7.71 -16.69
C TRP A 386 -0.87 8.56 -16.57
N LEU A 387 0.24 7.99 -16.99
CA LEU A 387 1.55 8.63 -16.93
C LEU A 387 2.09 8.82 -18.33
N THR A 388 2.79 9.94 -18.52
CA THR A 388 3.50 10.23 -19.75
C THR A 388 4.88 10.82 -19.45
N ILE A 389 5.82 10.64 -20.39
CA ILE A 389 7.12 11.34 -20.38
C ILE A 389 7.10 12.59 -21.29
N ARG A 390 6.00 12.80 -22.00
CA ARG A 390 5.83 13.93 -22.90
C ARG A 390 5.46 15.19 -22.10
N PRO A 391 5.86 16.38 -22.55
CA PRO A 391 5.43 17.62 -21.94
C PRO A 391 3.89 17.74 -21.94
N LEU A 392 3.34 18.21 -20.83
CA LEU A 392 1.91 18.46 -20.65
C LEU A 392 1.63 19.92 -20.40
N ASP A 393 0.64 20.48 -21.09
CA ASP A 393 0.12 21.81 -20.79
C ASP A 393 -0.80 21.82 -19.56
N SER A 394 -1.52 20.72 -19.36
CA SER A 394 -2.41 20.51 -18.20
C SER A 394 -2.64 19.03 -17.96
N ALA A 395 -2.91 18.68 -16.71
CA ALA A 395 -3.29 17.34 -16.29
C ALA A 395 -4.78 17.28 -15.91
N TRP A 396 -5.31 16.07 -15.73
CA TRP A 396 -6.72 15.86 -15.36
C TRP A 396 -6.80 15.08 -14.05
N LEU A 397 -7.43 15.68 -13.04
CA LEU A 397 -7.62 15.04 -11.73
C LEU A 397 -9.11 14.98 -11.39
N ASP A 398 -9.65 13.76 -11.20
CA ASP A 398 -11.05 13.50 -10.90
C ASP A 398 -12.01 14.24 -11.87
N GLY A 399 -11.71 14.16 -13.17
CA GLY A 399 -12.52 14.75 -14.24
C GLY A 399 -12.39 16.27 -14.45
N ARG A 400 -11.50 16.96 -13.72
CA ARG A 400 -11.24 18.39 -13.89
C ARG A 400 -9.80 18.69 -14.31
N PRO A 401 -9.55 19.73 -15.12
CA PRO A 401 -8.21 20.15 -15.48
C PRO A 401 -7.47 20.75 -14.29
N VAL A 402 -6.18 20.43 -14.16
CA VAL A 402 -5.26 20.94 -13.13
C VAL A 402 -3.90 21.23 -13.75
N SER A 403 -3.09 22.09 -13.10
CA SER A 403 -1.76 22.45 -13.62
C SER A 403 -0.78 21.29 -13.61
N ALA A 404 -0.80 20.45 -12.59
CA ALA A 404 0.02 19.26 -12.43
C ALA A 404 -0.59 18.35 -11.37
N ILE A 405 -0.12 17.08 -11.29
CA ILE A 405 -0.53 16.10 -10.29
C ILE A 405 0.71 15.57 -9.59
N THR A 406 0.69 15.55 -8.26
CA THR A 406 1.79 15.06 -7.42
C THR A 406 1.83 13.53 -7.36
N GLY A 407 2.91 12.96 -6.79
CA GLY A 407 3.00 11.54 -6.49
C GLY A 407 2.00 11.02 -5.46
N THR A 408 1.32 11.91 -4.72
CA THR A 408 0.19 11.59 -3.83
C THR A 408 -1.16 11.78 -4.50
N LEU A 409 -1.17 11.97 -5.82
CA LEU A 409 -2.35 12.24 -6.63
C LEU A 409 -3.14 13.49 -6.17
N GLU A 410 -2.43 14.51 -5.75
CA GLU A 410 -2.98 15.81 -5.41
C GLU A 410 -2.63 16.84 -6.50
N GLU A 411 -3.43 17.87 -6.65
CA GLU A 411 -3.16 18.96 -7.60
C GLU A 411 -1.92 19.74 -7.18
N GLY A 412 -1.02 20.05 -8.09
CA GLY A 412 0.16 20.89 -7.90
C GLY A 412 1.47 20.16 -8.20
N LEU A 413 2.59 20.86 -8.00
CA LEU A 413 3.93 20.30 -8.16
C LEU A 413 4.33 19.48 -6.93
N SER A 414 5.11 18.44 -7.11
CA SER A 414 5.71 17.69 -6.00
C SER A 414 6.71 18.58 -5.26
N LEU A 415 6.52 18.70 -3.93
CA LEU A 415 7.46 19.39 -3.07
C LEU A 415 8.60 18.42 -2.69
N PRO A 416 9.85 18.92 -2.59
CA PRO A 416 10.99 18.11 -2.15
C PRO A 416 10.72 17.46 -0.80
N GLU A 417 11.33 16.28 -0.58
CA GLU A 417 11.25 15.64 0.74
C GLU A 417 11.98 16.50 1.80
N PRO A 418 11.34 16.76 2.96
CA PRO A 418 11.97 17.50 4.01
C PRO A 418 13.21 16.79 4.53
N ALA A 419 14.28 17.56 4.74
CA ALA A 419 15.50 17.07 5.36
C ALA A 419 15.26 16.75 6.84
N GLN A 420 16.07 15.85 7.39
CA GLN A 420 16.17 15.69 8.85
C GLN A 420 16.94 16.87 9.42
N LEU A 421 16.38 17.46 10.48
CA LEU A 421 16.96 18.60 11.18
C LEU A 421 17.44 18.14 12.55
N ASP A 422 18.63 18.58 12.95
CA ASP A 422 19.15 18.44 14.31
C ASP A 422 18.97 19.77 15.03
N LEU A 423 17.72 20.07 15.41
CA LEU A 423 17.34 21.31 16.09
C LEU A 423 16.95 21.04 17.55
N GLU A 424 17.22 22.02 18.40
CA GLU A 424 16.57 22.07 19.70
C GLU A 424 15.07 22.36 19.50
N VAL A 425 14.22 21.44 19.98
CA VAL A 425 12.77 21.50 19.74
C VAL A 425 12.07 22.05 20.97
N PRO A 426 11.35 23.19 20.89
CA PRO A 426 10.69 23.85 22.01
C PRO A 426 9.39 23.15 22.46
N LEU A 427 9.24 21.88 22.13
CA LEU A 427 8.16 20.99 22.55
C LEU A 427 8.72 19.76 23.25
N PRO A 428 8.09 19.25 24.31
CA PRO A 428 8.44 17.96 24.88
C PRO A 428 8.28 16.83 23.84
N HIS A 429 8.82 15.66 24.14
CA HIS A 429 8.64 14.51 23.26
C HIS A 429 7.17 14.09 23.20
N GLY A 430 6.66 13.81 21.99
CA GLY A 430 5.31 13.27 21.79
C GLY A 430 5.33 11.75 21.87
N TYR A 431 4.76 11.20 22.94
CA TYR A 431 4.73 9.77 23.21
C TYR A 431 3.50 9.10 22.61
N GLN A 432 3.68 7.95 21.98
CA GLN A 432 2.54 7.08 21.69
C GLN A 432 2.13 6.37 22.97
N GLY A 433 0.83 6.30 23.27
CA GLY A 433 0.33 5.69 24.49
C GLY A 433 0.57 4.18 24.59
N THR A 434 0.17 3.61 25.72
CA THR A 434 0.42 2.24 26.18
C THR A 434 -0.31 1.19 25.35
N ILE A 435 0.37 0.06 25.06
CA ILE A 435 -0.27 -1.13 24.48
C ILE A 435 -0.66 -2.07 25.60
N VAL A 436 -1.93 -2.03 25.99
CA VAL A 436 -2.50 -2.92 27.02
C VAL A 436 -2.49 -4.38 26.55
N LEU A 437 -2.72 -4.65 25.27
CA LEU A 437 -2.90 -5.94 24.62
C LEU A 437 -4.00 -6.81 25.25
N GLY A 438 -5.12 -6.92 24.56
CA GLY A 438 -6.31 -7.65 25.01
C GLY A 438 -7.28 -6.79 25.85
N ARG A 439 -8.35 -7.40 26.30
CA ARG A 439 -9.46 -6.72 27.00
C ARG A 439 -9.57 -7.07 28.49
N SER A 440 -8.86 -8.10 28.94
CA SER A 440 -9.01 -8.63 30.30
C SER A 440 -8.56 -7.68 31.41
N LEU A 441 -7.70 -6.70 31.10
CA LEU A 441 -7.27 -5.65 32.03
C LEU A 441 -8.13 -4.38 31.93
N VAL A 442 -9.04 -4.29 30.95
CA VAL A 442 -9.91 -3.11 30.77
C VAL A 442 -11.24 -3.36 31.46
N LEU A 443 -11.62 -2.46 32.33
CA LEU A 443 -12.82 -2.55 33.20
C LEU A 443 -13.86 -1.50 32.81
N ARG A 444 -15.12 -1.85 32.94
CA ARG A 444 -16.24 -0.89 32.97
C ARG A 444 -16.26 -0.11 34.29
N PRO A 445 -16.89 1.06 34.36
CA PRO A 445 -16.93 1.86 35.59
C PRO A 445 -17.41 1.08 36.81
N SER A 446 -18.48 0.30 36.69
CA SER A 446 -19.04 -0.52 37.81
C SER A 446 -18.08 -1.62 38.29
N GLU A 447 -17.28 -2.20 37.38
CA GLU A 447 -16.26 -3.18 37.74
C GLU A 447 -15.05 -2.47 38.42
N ALA A 448 -14.66 -1.31 37.90
CA ALA A 448 -13.59 -0.51 38.47
C ALA A 448 -13.85 -0.07 39.90
N GLU A 449 -15.07 0.37 40.23
CA GLU A 449 -15.48 0.71 41.60
C GLU A 449 -15.29 -0.43 42.60
N THR A 450 -15.55 -1.67 42.15
CA THR A 450 -15.38 -2.86 42.99
C THR A 450 -13.90 -3.09 43.32
N PHE A 451 -13.03 -2.99 42.33
CA PHE A 451 -11.58 -3.21 42.51
C PHE A 451 -10.89 -2.02 43.17
N ALA A 452 -11.36 -0.78 42.92
CA ALA A 452 -10.80 0.42 43.54
C ALA A 452 -10.92 0.44 45.08
N ARG A 453 -11.85 -0.33 45.66
CA ARG A 453 -12.01 -0.50 47.12
C ARG A 453 -11.03 -1.51 47.72
N GLY A 454 -10.33 -2.27 46.89
CA GLY A 454 -9.35 -3.28 47.33
C GLY A 454 -8.03 -2.69 47.82
N PRO A 455 -7.15 -3.50 48.40
CA PRO A 455 -5.82 -3.09 48.85
C PRO A 455 -4.96 -2.43 47.75
N LEU A 456 -5.09 -2.90 46.50
CA LEU A 456 -4.39 -2.37 45.33
C LEU A 456 -5.31 -1.48 44.47
N GLY A 457 -6.28 -0.80 45.08
CA GLY A 457 -7.20 0.07 44.32
C GLY A 457 -6.53 1.19 43.53
N HIS A 458 -5.34 1.63 43.94
CA HIS A 458 -4.54 2.61 43.19
C HIS A 458 -4.04 2.09 41.84
N ALA A 459 -4.01 0.78 41.62
CA ALA A 459 -3.71 0.17 40.34
C ALA A 459 -4.88 0.25 39.34
N VAL A 460 -6.08 0.63 39.79
CA VAL A 460 -7.25 0.85 38.92
C VAL A 460 -7.26 2.30 38.46
N ARG A 461 -6.85 2.55 37.25
CA ARG A 461 -6.67 3.90 36.71
C ARG A 461 -7.66 4.19 35.59
N PRO A 462 -8.09 5.45 35.39
CA PRO A 462 -8.87 5.86 34.25
C PRO A 462 -8.11 5.54 32.94
N TYR A 463 -8.82 5.03 31.93
CA TYR A 463 -8.24 4.65 30.65
C TYR A 463 -8.82 5.49 29.52
N LEU A 464 -7.97 6.22 28.82
CA LEU A 464 -8.35 7.14 27.75
C LEU A 464 -7.97 6.58 26.37
N SER A 465 -8.89 6.62 25.43
CA SER A 465 -8.69 6.22 24.03
C SER A 465 -9.14 7.32 23.08
N GLY A 466 -8.91 7.14 21.78
CA GLY A 466 -9.35 8.10 20.76
C GLY A 466 -10.85 8.37 20.76
N GLU A 467 -11.66 7.37 21.10
CA GLU A 467 -13.12 7.50 21.23
C GLU A 467 -13.54 8.41 22.40
N ASP A 468 -12.73 8.48 23.44
CA ASP A 468 -13.04 9.29 24.62
C ASP A 468 -12.74 10.78 24.39
N LEU A 469 -11.82 11.11 23.47
CA LEU A 469 -11.50 12.50 23.10
C LEU A 469 -12.69 13.23 22.42
N VAL A 470 -13.63 12.50 21.84
CA VAL A 470 -14.80 13.07 21.17
C VAL A 470 -15.97 13.36 22.12
N ARG A 471 -15.86 12.98 23.38
CA ARG A 471 -16.89 13.20 24.41
C ARG A 471 -16.86 14.65 24.94
N PRO A 472 -17.97 15.11 25.53
CA PRO A 472 -18.00 16.43 26.17
C PRO A 472 -16.88 16.58 27.22
N CYS A 473 -16.32 17.80 27.29
CA CYS A 473 -15.33 18.17 28.32
C CYS A 473 -15.87 17.87 29.72
N GLY A 474 -15.03 17.37 30.62
CA GLY A 474 -15.42 16.99 31.99
C GLY A 474 -16.16 15.67 32.12
N SER A 475 -16.34 14.90 31.04
CA SER A 475 -16.88 13.55 31.12
C SER A 475 -15.93 12.63 31.88
N THR A 476 -16.48 11.80 32.80
CA THR A 476 -15.73 10.75 33.47
C THR A 476 -15.22 9.72 32.49
N ALA A 477 -14.09 9.09 32.79
CA ALA A 477 -13.54 8.02 31.96
C ALA A 477 -14.60 6.93 31.72
N SER A 478 -14.77 6.54 30.46
CA SER A 478 -15.73 5.48 30.11
C SER A 478 -15.24 4.10 30.45
N ARG A 479 -13.94 3.97 30.63
CA ARG A 479 -13.24 2.72 30.92
C ARG A 479 -12.13 2.97 31.91
N PHE A 480 -11.76 1.91 32.61
CA PHE A 480 -10.64 1.87 33.54
C PHE A 480 -9.70 0.74 33.13
N VAL A 481 -8.47 0.78 33.58
CA VAL A 481 -7.51 -0.29 33.35
C VAL A 481 -6.79 -0.66 34.63
N VAL A 482 -6.51 -1.95 34.78
CA VAL A 482 -5.72 -2.47 35.89
C VAL A 482 -4.25 -2.41 35.52
N ASP A 483 -3.52 -1.45 36.10
CA ASP A 483 -2.09 -1.22 35.90
C ASP A 483 -1.26 -1.90 37.00
N VAL A 484 -1.10 -3.19 36.87
CA VAL A 484 -0.29 -4.02 37.79
C VAL A 484 1.10 -4.35 37.21
N GLY A 485 1.49 -3.69 36.14
CA GLY A 485 2.74 -4.02 35.45
C GLY A 485 4.00 -3.79 36.27
N LYS A 486 3.98 -2.93 37.28
CA LYS A 486 5.11 -2.66 38.18
C LYS A 486 5.13 -3.55 39.43
N LEU A 487 4.04 -4.27 39.71
CA LEU A 487 3.92 -5.14 40.87
C LEU A 487 4.49 -6.53 40.57
N GLY A 488 5.11 -7.14 41.60
CA GLY A 488 5.41 -8.56 41.62
C GLY A 488 4.17 -9.43 41.78
N LEU A 489 4.26 -10.70 41.46
CA LEU A 489 3.12 -11.63 41.65
C LEU A 489 2.79 -11.86 43.17
N GLU A 490 3.76 -11.64 44.06
CA GLU A 490 3.58 -11.71 45.49
C GLU A 490 2.79 -10.50 46.00
N GLU A 491 3.20 -9.28 45.59
CA GLU A 491 2.47 -8.05 45.90
C GLU A 491 1.06 -8.07 45.33
N LEU A 492 0.87 -8.60 44.14
CA LEU A 492 -0.48 -8.77 43.55
C LEU A 492 -1.35 -9.75 44.35
N ALA A 493 -0.76 -10.68 45.09
CA ALA A 493 -1.51 -11.64 45.91
C ALA A 493 -2.15 -11.00 47.16
N GLU A 494 -1.71 -9.80 47.56
CA GLU A 494 -2.28 -9.03 48.65
C GLU A 494 -3.73 -8.61 48.34
N ASP A 495 -4.05 -8.40 47.06
CA ASP A 495 -5.43 -8.19 46.61
C ASP A 495 -5.99 -9.46 45.95
N ARG A 496 -6.73 -10.25 46.74
CA ARG A 496 -7.30 -11.53 46.25
C ARG A 496 -8.21 -11.37 45.04
N ALA A 497 -8.92 -10.26 44.90
CA ALA A 497 -9.85 -10.02 43.80
C ALA A 497 -9.10 -9.71 42.49
N LEU A 498 -8.11 -8.79 42.55
CA LEU A 498 -7.24 -8.47 41.40
C LEU A 498 -6.39 -9.67 41.04
N ALA A 499 -5.82 -10.38 41.99
CA ALA A 499 -5.01 -11.59 41.73
C ALA A 499 -5.83 -12.68 41.01
N ARG A 500 -7.11 -12.86 41.37
CA ARG A 500 -7.99 -13.79 40.66
C ARG A 500 -8.30 -13.33 39.25
N LEU A 501 -8.63 -12.06 39.03
CA LEU A 501 -8.84 -11.49 37.69
C LEU A 501 -7.64 -11.75 36.80
N VAL A 502 -6.44 -11.36 37.26
CA VAL A 502 -5.21 -11.46 36.51
C VAL A 502 -4.86 -12.92 36.17
N ARG A 503 -4.89 -13.82 37.18
CA ARG A 503 -4.54 -15.22 36.98
C ARG A 503 -5.53 -15.97 36.09
N SER A 504 -6.84 -15.70 36.20
CA SER A 504 -7.87 -16.44 35.45
C SER A 504 -8.06 -15.89 34.02
N LYS A 505 -8.25 -14.58 33.88
CA LYS A 505 -8.58 -13.98 32.57
C LYS A 505 -7.35 -13.54 31.78
N VAL A 506 -6.42 -12.79 32.41
CA VAL A 506 -5.28 -12.21 31.69
C VAL A 506 -4.32 -13.29 31.22
N ARG A 507 -3.98 -14.26 32.05
CA ARG A 507 -3.06 -15.36 31.69
C ARG A 507 -3.59 -16.20 30.51
N ALA A 508 -4.90 -16.50 30.52
CA ALA A 508 -5.54 -17.26 29.44
C ALA A 508 -5.52 -16.49 28.10
N GLU A 509 -5.80 -15.17 28.14
CA GLU A 509 -5.76 -14.31 26.96
C GLU A 509 -4.34 -14.18 26.41
N ARG A 510 -3.32 -14.00 27.27
CA ARG A 510 -1.91 -13.79 26.89
C ARG A 510 -1.23 -15.01 26.29
N ARG A 511 -1.61 -16.23 26.70
CA ARG A 511 -1.02 -17.46 26.13
C ARG A 511 -1.06 -17.51 24.61
N ARG A 512 -2.11 -16.99 23.98
CA ARG A 512 -2.26 -16.93 22.52
C ARG A 512 -1.23 -16.03 21.82
N HIS A 513 -0.61 -15.14 22.58
CA HIS A 513 0.31 -14.13 22.10
C HIS A 513 1.79 -14.43 22.39
N PHE A 514 2.10 -15.50 23.14
CA PHE A 514 3.47 -15.82 23.56
C PHE A 514 4.42 -16.15 22.41
N VAL A 515 3.90 -16.66 21.29
CA VAL A 515 4.71 -16.92 20.09
C VAL A 515 5.11 -15.60 19.43
N LYS A 516 4.15 -14.69 19.31
CA LYS A 516 4.37 -13.38 18.66
C LYS A 516 5.14 -12.40 19.55
N TYR A 517 4.96 -12.48 20.87
CA TYR A 517 5.55 -11.58 21.86
C TYR A 517 6.18 -12.39 23.00
N PRO A 518 7.41 -12.94 22.80
CA PRO A 518 8.06 -13.82 23.78
C PRO A 518 8.28 -13.19 25.15
N GLN A 519 8.49 -11.87 25.21
CA GLN A 519 8.67 -11.10 26.45
C GLN A 519 7.47 -11.20 27.41
N LEU A 520 6.29 -11.52 26.91
CA LEU A 520 5.10 -11.75 27.74
C LEU A 520 5.15 -13.05 28.55
N LYS A 521 6.09 -13.97 28.27
CA LYS A 521 6.21 -15.20 29.07
C LYS A 521 6.67 -14.90 30.49
N GLU A 522 7.52 -13.91 30.65
CA GLU A 522 8.11 -13.53 31.96
C GLU A 522 7.19 -12.58 32.71
N ARG A 523 6.51 -11.68 31.99
CA ARG A 523 5.70 -10.60 32.58
C ARG A 523 4.29 -10.51 31.97
N TRP A 524 3.60 -11.63 31.92
CA TRP A 524 2.30 -11.80 31.24
C TRP A 524 1.16 -10.97 31.87
N TRP A 525 1.31 -10.50 33.12
CA TRP A 525 0.32 -9.69 33.82
C TRP A 525 0.41 -8.20 33.54
N GLY A 526 1.54 -7.71 33.01
CA GLY A 526 1.77 -6.31 32.65
C GLY A 526 1.24 -5.91 31.28
N PHE A 527 1.42 -4.65 30.93
CA PHE A 527 1.17 -4.16 29.57
C PHE A 527 2.24 -4.68 28.61
N LEU A 528 1.88 -4.85 27.32
CA LEU A 528 2.85 -5.28 26.32
C LEU A 528 3.93 -4.21 26.09
N SER A 529 3.52 -2.94 26.04
CA SER A 529 4.43 -1.80 25.91
C SER A 529 3.99 -0.70 26.87
N PRO A 530 4.50 -0.67 28.10
CA PRO A 530 4.34 0.47 28.99
C PRO A 530 5.16 1.65 28.44
N VAL A 531 4.78 2.87 28.75
CA VAL A 531 5.45 4.11 28.32
C VAL A 531 5.80 4.90 29.59
N ASP A 532 6.76 4.36 30.36
CA ASP A 532 7.13 4.91 31.67
C ASP A 532 7.71 6.34 31.57
N GLU A 533 8.40 6.66 30.45
CA GLU A 533 8.92 7.99 30.18
C GLU A 533 7.80 9.04 30.13
N LEU A 534 6.68 8.73 29.46
CA LEU A 534 5.52 9.63 29.39
C LEU A 534 5.05 10.02 30.78
N TYR A 535 4.89 9.04 31.67
CA TYR A 535 4.36 9.28 33.03
C TYR A 535 5.37 9.95 33.94
N ARG A 536 6.67 9.78 33.69
CA ARG A 536 7.75 10.50 34.36
C ARG A 536 7.74 11.97 33.97
N ASP A 537 7.65 12.25 32.65
CA ASP A 537 7.67 13.61 32.13
C ASP A 537 6.36 14.36 32.41
N ALA A 538 5.25 13.65 32.60
CA ALA A 538 3.96 14.22 33.00
C ALA A 538 3.82 14.38 34.53
N ALA A 539 4.81 13.94 35.32
CA ALA A 539 4.72 14.02 36.78
C ALA A 539 4.59 15.47 37.26
N GLY A 540 3.58 15.73 38.09
CA GLY A 540 3.27 17.06 38.61
C GLY A 540 2.41 17.95 37.70
N LEU A 541 2.07 17.48 36.50
CA LEU A 541 1.12 18.17 35.64
C LEU A 541 -0.31 17.75 36.01
N SER A 542 -1.24 18.69 35.96
CA SER A 542 -2.67 18.40 36.10
C SER A 542 -3.29 17.91 34.77
N HIS A 543 -2.76 18.40 33.65
CA HIS A 543 -3.23 18.08 32.30
C HIS A 543 -2.04 17.84 31.35
N VAL A 544 -2.34 17.15 30.26
CA VAL A 544 -1.43 16.92 29.14
C VAL A 544 -2.18 17.14 27.81
N ILE A 545 -1.45 17.36 26.73
CA ILE A 545 -2.06 17.53 25.40
C ILE A 545 -2.05 16.18 24.69
N ALA A 546 -3.24 15.72 24.25
CA ALA A 546 -3.40 14.46 23.56
C ALA A 546 -4.00 14.62 22.15
N PHE A 547 -3.52 13.79 21.21
CA PHE A 547 -4.08 13.64 19.87
C PHE A 547 -4.62 12.24 19.67
N SER A 548 -5.72 12.08 18.94
CA SER A 548 -6.03 10.79 18.32
C SER A 548 -5.03 10.52 17.20
N LYS A 549 -4.38 9.35 17.25
CA LYS A 549 -3.39 8.92 16.24
C LYS A 549 -3.97 8.82 14.83
N HIS A 550 -5.26 8.57 14.74
CA HIS A 550 -6.03 8.48 13.51
C HIS A 550 -7.25 9.39 13.65
N SER A 551 -7.24 10.54 12.97
CA SER A 551 -8.29 11.53 13.10
C SER A 551 -8.49 12.29 11.80
N LYS A 552 -9.75 12.67 11.52
CA LYS A 552 -10.10 13.55 10.42
C LYS A 552 -9.54 14.99 10.61
N HIS A 553 -9.50 15.46 11.86
CA HIS A 553 -9.18 16.85 12.15
C HIS A 553 -7.75 17.08 12.67
N LEU A 554 -7.05 16.04 13.18
CA LEU A 554 -5.73 16.15 13.84
C LEU A 554 -5.67 17.31 14.86
N TRP A 555 -6.69 17.42 15.73
CA TRP A 555 -6.81 18.51 16.69
C TRP A 555 -6.31 18.08 18.08
N PRO A 556 -5.53 18.94 18.79
CA PRO A 556 -5.10 18.66 20.17
C PRO A 556 -6.25 18.79 21.16
N VAL A 557 -6.23 17.98 22.22
CA VAL A 557 -7.19 18.02 23.32
C VAL A 557 -6.42 18.04 24.64
N LEU A 558 -6.78 18.96 25.53
CA LEU A 558 -6.25 19.00 26.88
C LEU A 558 -7.00 18.01 27.77
N VAL A 559 -6.28 17.04 28.36
CA VAL A 559 -6.87 15.92 29.13
C VAL A 559 -6.11 15.75 30.45
N GLY A 560 -6.77 15.15 31.46
CA GLY A 560 -6.12 14.90 32.75
C GLY A 560 -4.87 14.03 32.63
N ALA A 561 -3.83 14.36 33.37
CA ALA A 561 -2.55 13.64 33.36
C ALA A 561 -2.58 12.30 34.11
N ASP A 562 -3.62 12.05 34.91
CA ASP A 562 -3.81 10.86 35.75
C ASP A 562 -4.27 9.61 34.97
N HIS A 563 -4.62 9.75 33.69
CA HIS A 563 -5.08 8.68 32.83
C HIS A 563 -3.96 7.73 32.37
N VAL A 564 -4.35 6.48 32.09
CA VAL A 564 -3.55 5.60 31.25
C VAL A 564 -4.01 5.80 29.80
N PHE A 565 -3.09 6.24 28.94
CA PHE A 565 -3.36 6.58 27.56
C PHE A 565 -3.19 5.36 26.66
N SER A 566 -4.17 5.08 25.80
CA SER A 566 -4.10 3.96 24.84
C SER A 566 -3.11 4.27 23.70
N ASN A 567 -2.59 3.22 23.07
CA ASN A 567 -1.73 3.34 21.90
C ASN A 567 -2.38 3.97 20.65
N GLY A 568 -3.68 4.23 20.71
CA GLY A 568 -4.41 5.05 19.73
C GLY A 568 -4.26 6.54 19.91
N LEU A 569 -3.54 6.97 20.96
CA LEU A 569 -3.26 8.37 21.29
C LEU A 569 -1.76 8.68 21.14
N VAL A 570 -1.48 9.94 20.82
CA VAL A 570 -0.16 10.57 20.99
C VAL A 570 -0.30 11.65 22.05
N VAL A 571 0.57 11.65 23.05
CA VAL A 571 0.50 12.51 24.23
C VAL A 571 1.78 13.33 24.37
N TYR A 572 1.62 14.64 24.51
CA TYR A 572 2.67 15.58 24.85
C TYR A 572 2.57 15.93 26.34
N PRO A 573 3.59 15.64 27.17
CA PRO A 573 3.57 15.93 28.61
C PRO A 573 3.77 17.43 28.87
N THR A 574 2.77 18.21 28.51
CA THR A 574 2.73 19.67 28.74
C THR A 574 1.30 20.17 28.80
N GLN A 575 1.06 21.19 29.59
CA GLN A 575 -0.19 21.94 29.68
C GLN A 575 -0.01 23.41 29.29
N ASP A 576 1.15 23.78 28.72
CA ASP A 576 1.45 25.15 28.31
C ASP A 576 0.52 25.60 27.17
N PRO A 577 -0.24 26.69 27.33
CA PRO A 577 -1.06 27.27 26.27
C PRO A 577 -0.27 27.64 25.00
N ALA A 578 1.05 27.93 25.10
CA ALA A 578 1.89 28.21 23.93
C ALA A 578 2.10 26.95 23.08
N ALA A 579 2.41 25.83 23.72
CA ALA A 579 2.51 24.53 23.08
C ALA A 579 1.17 24.10 22.49
N TYR A 580 0.07 24.33 23.21
CA TYR A 580 -1.29 24.05 22.70
C TYR A 580 -1.59 24.86 21.43
N ALA A 581 -1.33 26.17 21.43
CA ALA A 581 -1.55 27.03 20.26
C ALA A 581 -0.75 26.55 19.04
N PHE A 582 0.54 26.25 19.23
CA PHE A 582 1.37 25.70 18.14
C PHE A 582 0.78 24.42 17.58
N LEU A 583 0.45 23.47 18.43
CA LEU A 583 -0.08 22.15 18.05
C LEU A 583 -1.50 22.26 17.41
N ALA A 584 -2.26 23.29 17.74
CA ALA A 584 -3.58 23.58 17.14
C ALA A 584 -3.50 24.36 15.83
N SER A 585 -2.34 24.97 15.51
CA SER A 585 -2.17 25.79 14.31
C SER A 585 -2.24 24.99 13.02
N ASP A 586 -2.66 25.62 11.94
CA ASP A 586 -2.66 25.04 10.60
C ASP A 586 -1.24 24.77 10.09
N LEU A 587 -0.22 25.50 10.55
CA LEU A 587 1.17 25.27 10.21
C LEU A 587 1.59 23.86 10.68
N HIS A 588 1.35 23.56 11.95
CA HIS A 588 1.60 22.24 12.50
C HIS A 588 0.73 21.17 11.82
N ARG A 589 -0.57 21.44 11.63
CA ARG A 589 -1.52 20.47 11.06
C ARG A 589 -1.14 20.07 9.63
N VAL A 590 -0.86 21.03 8.76
CA VAL A 590 -0.47 20.78 7.36
C VAL A 590 0.80 19.96 7.30
N TRP A 591 1.81 20.27 8.12
CA TRP A 591 3.03 19.46 8.20
C TRP A 591 2.79 18.05 8.76
N ALA A 592 1.98 17.94 9.81
CA ALA A 592 1.64 16.65 10.44
C ALA A 592 0.92 15.72 9.45
N MET A 593 0.05 16.26 8.59
CA MET A 593 -0.60 15.52 7.51
C MET A 593 0.43 14.96 6.53
N ARG A 594 1.40 15.77 6.10
CA ARG A 594 2.50 15.32 5.23
C ARG A 594 3.41 14.28 5.92
N ALA A 595 3.78 14.52 7.17
CA ALA A 595 4.67 13.63 7.91
C ALA A 595 4.05 12.27 8.25
N GLY A 596 2.73 12.22 8.44
CA GLY A 596 2.00 11.03 8.87
C GLY A 596 1.38 10.21 7.74
N GLY A 597 1.05 10.84 6.62
CA GLY A 597 0.29 10.27 5.52
C GLY A 597 -1.21 10.10 5.84
N THR A 598 -1.98 9.72 4.84
CA THR A 598 -3.41 9.41 4.97
C THR A 598 -3.67 7.93 5.20
N MET A 599 -4.80 7.61 5.77
CA MET A 599 -5.31 6.25 5.90
C MET A 599 -6.71 6.17 5.29
N LEU A 600 -6.86 5.36 4.24
CA LEU A 600 -8.11 5.17 3.50
C LEU A 600 -8.71 6.50 2.96
N ASN A 601 -7.90 7.49 2.66
CA ASN A 601 -8.28 8.84 2.23
C ASN A 601 -9.33 9.56 3.11
N THR A 602 -9.56 9.06 4.34
CA THR A 602 -10.60 9.56 5.25
C THR A 602 -10.05 10.04 6.59
N ALA A 603 -8.86 9.60 6.99
CA ALA A 603 -8.22 9.98 8.23
C ALA A 603 -6.72 10.16 8.06
N TYR A 604 -6.14 11.11 8.80
CA TYR A 604 -4.70 11.34 8.87
C TYR A 604 -4.09 10.54 10.00
N ARG A 605 -2.87 10.07 9.77
CA ARG A 605 -2.06 9.39 10.78
C ARG A 605 -1.07 10.37 11.38
N TYR A 606 -1.12 10.57 12.69
CA TYR A 606 -0.17 11.44 13.39
C TYR A 606 1.15 10.70 13.70
N ASN A 607 2.29 11.28 13.28
CA ASN A 607 3.63 10.73 13.50
C ASN A 607 4.53 11.75 14.19
N PRO A 608 4.58 11.76 15.54
CA PRO A 608 5.33 12.78 16.29
C PRO A 608 6.85 12.72 16.08
N SER A 609 7.41 11.52 15.90
CA SER A 609 8.87 11.37 15.72
C SER A 609 9.32 11.96 14.37
N ARG A 610 8.57 11.71 13.28
CA ARG A 610 8.91 12.30 11.99
C ARG A 610 8.70 13.81 11.99
N LEU A 611 7.63 14.28 12.61
CA LEU A 611 7.36 15.70 12.76
C LEU A 611 8.51 16.37 13.51
N ARG A 612 8.93 15.83 14.67
CA ARG A 612 10.04 16.36 15.45
C ARG A 612 11.35 16.41 14.65
N ALA A 613 11.62 15.42 13.84
CA ALA A 613 12.84 15.31 13.04
C ALA A 613 12.87 16.22 11.79
N THR A 614 11.73 16.71 11.34
CA THR A 614 11.68 17.40 10.03
C THR A 614 10.98 18.76 10.05
N TYR A 615 10.17 19.09 11.09
CA TYR A 615 9.52 20.39 11.18
C TYR A 615 10.53 21.49 11.46
N PRO A 616 10.50 22.63 10.74
CA PRO A 616 11.40 23.78 11.01
C PRO A 616 10.92 24.58 12.23
N PHE A 617 11.13 24.04 13.44
CA PHE A 617 10.64 24.67 14.66
C PHE A 617 11.21 26.08 14.88
N PRO A 618 10.39 27.02 15.37
CA PRO A 618 10.89 28.28 15.90
C PRO A 618 11.66 28.01 17.19
N VAL A 619 12.55 28.94 17.56
CA VAL A 619 13.42 28.79 18.75
C VAL A 619 12.62 28.76 20.05
N ASP A 620 11.54 29.52 20.15
CA ASP A 620 10.69 29.63 21.34
C ASP A 620 9.21 29.74 20.95
N LEU A 621 8.34 29.11 21.71
CA LEU A 621 6.87 29.17 21.54
C LEU A 621 6.19 30.18 22.48
N ALA A 622 6.88 30.75 23.45
CA ALA A 622 6.30 31.64 24.47
C ALA A 622 5.43 32.78 23.87
N PRO A 623 5.75 33.39 22.71
CA PRO A 623 4.91 34.39 22.08
C PRO A 623 3.49 33.93 21.74
N LEU A 624 3.26 32.61 21.60
CA LEU A 624 1.92 32.05 21.32
C LEU A 624 1.05 31.90 22.58
N ARG A 625 1.58 32.10 23.78
CA ARG A 625 0.84 31.85 25.04
C ARG A 625 -0.46 32.67 25.17
N PRO A 626 -0.52 33.96 24.81
CA PRO A 626 -1.75 34.74 24.91
C PRO A 626 -2.86 34.19 24.01
N VAL A 627 -2.56 33.92 22.72
CA VAL A 627 -3.54 33.38 21.76
C VAL A 627 -3.93 31.94 22.13
N GLY A 628 -3.03 31.16 22.71
CA GLY A 628 -3.33 29.81 23.22
C GLY A 628 -4.32 29.83 24.39
N LYS A 629 -4.18 30.76 25.32
CA LYS A 629 -5.15 30.96 26.42
C LYS A 629 -6.51 31.37 25.88
N ALA A 630 -6.56 32.29 24.91
CA ALA A 630 -7.80 32.73 24.28
C ALA A 630 -8.51 31.58 23.53
N LEU A 631 -7.75 30.77 22.78
CA LEU A 631 -8.29 29.61 22.08
C LEU A 631 -8.88 28.57 23.05
N LEU A 632 -8.15 28.22 24.12
CA LEU A 632 -8.62 27.28 25.14
C LEU A 632 -9.91 27.75 25.81
N ALA A 633 -10.00 29.05 26.14
CA ALA A 633 -11.21 29.64 26.73
C ALA A 633 -12.41 29.62 25.76
N ALA A 634 -12.19 29.90 24.47
CA ALA A 634 -13.24 29.85 23.45
C ALA A 634 -13.73 28.41 23.22
N LEU A 635 -12.83 27.42 23.18
CA LEU A 635 -13.17 25.99 23.06
C LEU A 635 -14.00 25.51 24.25
N ASP A 636 -13.57 25.86 25.48
CA ASP A 636 -14.29 25.48 26.70
C ASP A 636 -15.70 26.09 26.74
N ARG A 637 -15.85 27.35 26.36
CA ARG A 637 -17.13 28.03 26.28
C ARG A 637 -18.10 27.30 25.36
N VAL A 638 -17.69 27.05 24.09
CA VAL A 638 -18.56 26.39 23.09
C VAL A 638 -18.86 24.94 23.53
N GLY A 639 -17.85 24.21 24.02
CA GLY A 639 -18.03 22.83 24.49
C GLY A 639 -18.98 22.69 25.66
N THR A 640 -18.88 23.61 26.65
CA THR A 640 -19.73 23.64 27.85
C THR A 640 -21.14 24.09 27.53
N GLU A 641 -21.31 25.20 26.82
CA GLU A 641 -22.63 25.72 26.45
C GLU A 641 -23.45 24.73 25.62
N ARG A 642 -22.78 24.01 24.69
CA ARG A 642 -23.45 23.04 23.80
C ARG A 642 -23.46 21.61 24.35
N ARG A 643 -22.73 21.34 25.39
CA ARG A 643 -22.50 19.98 25.97
C ARG A 643 -22.01 18.98 24.95
N ILE A 644 -21.07 19.41 24.09
CA ILE A 644 -20.47 18.60 23.03
C ILE A 644 -18.96 18.47 23.22
N GLY A 645 -18.40 17.39 22.71
CA GLY A 645 -16.94 17.19 22.69
C GLY A 645 -16.29 17.86 21.51
N ILE A 646 -14.97 17.74 21.43
CA ILE A 646 -14.13 18.46 20.47
C ILE A 646 -14.58 18.26 19.00
N THR A 647 -14.96 17.05 18.61
CA THR A 647 -15.46 16.80 17.25
C THR A 647 -16.74 17.57 16.96
N GLY A 648 -17.65 17.64 17.92
CA GLY A 648 -18.88 18.44 17.79
C GLY A 648 -18.57 19.93 17.66
N VAL A 649 -17.63 20.45 18.47
CA VAL A 649 -17.15 21.84 18.40
C VAL A 649 -16.57 22.15 17.03
N LEU A 650 -15.67 21.29 16.52
CA LEU A 650 -15.04 21.48 15.20
C LEU A 650 -16.04 21.37 14.04
N ASN A 651 -17.06 20.53 14.17
CA ASN A 651 -18.14 20.45 13.18
C ASN A 651 -18.97 21.75 13.16
N LEU A 652 -19.27 22.37 14.34
CA LEU A 652 -19.92 23.67 14.40
C LEU A 652 -19.05 24.79 13.79
N VAL A 653 -17.76 24.78 14.09
CA VAL A 653 -16.78 25.71 13.48
C VAL A 653 -16.80 25.59 11.95
N GLY A 654 -16.87 24.35 11.43
CA GLY A 654 -16.94 24.06 9.99
C GLY A 654 -18.30 24.33 9.34
N ASP A 655 -19.37 24.46 10.10
CA ASP A 655 -20.72 24.69 9.56
C ASP A 655 -20.92 26.17 9.18
N HIS A 656 -21.04 26.44 7.87
CA HIS A 656 -21.21 27.77 7.34
C HIS A 656 -22.59 28.40 7.64
N HIS A 657 -23.55 27.63 8.14
CA HIS A 657 -24.85 28.13 8.60
C HIS A 657 -24.84 28.55 10.07
N THR A 658 -23.83 28.18 10.83
CA THR A 658 -23.72 28.55 12.25
C THR A 658 -23.01 29.89 12.40
N HIS A 659 -23.77 30.92 12.86
CA HIS A 659 -23.29 32.29 13.00
C HIS A 659 -23.48 32.86 14.43
N ASP A 660 -23.67 32.02 15.45
CA ASP A 660 -23.73 32.51 16.82
C ASP A 660 -22.39 33.10 17.29
N LEU A 661 -22.46 33.98 18.29
CA LEU A 661 -21.32 34.75 18.77
C LEU A 661 -20.18 33.83 19.29
N ALA A 662 -20.52 32.80 20.04
CA ALA A 662 -19.50 31.90 20.63
C ALA A 662 -18.71 31.12 19.54
N THR A 663 -19.41 30.64 18.49
CA THR A 663 -18.77 29.96 17.35
C THR A 663 -17.95 30.93 16.49
N THR A 664 -18.43 32.18 16.33
CA THR A 664 -17.72 33.26 15.62
C THR A 664 -16.44 33.64 16.37
N ASP A 665 -16.53 33.86 17.68
CA ASP A 665 -15.37 34.13 18.55
C ASP A 665 -14.34 33.01 18.46
N LEU A 666 -14.78 31.73 18.42
CA LEU A 666 -13.89 30.58 18.30
C LEU A 666 -13.20 30.53 16.93
N ARG A 667 -13.91 30.84 15.83
CA ARG A 667 -13.28 30.96 14.50
C ARG A 667 -12.21 32.05 14.49
N GLN A 668 -12.49 33.18 15.13
CA GLN A 668 -11.50 34.24 15.27
C GLN A 668 -10.29 33.80 16.08
N ALA A 669 -10.50 33.13 17.22
CA ALA A 669 -9.39 32.63 18.04
C ALA A 669 -8.51 31.61 17.28
N ILE A 670 -9.09 30.78 16.42
CA ILE A 670 -8.33 29.87 15.54
C ILE A 670 -7.51 30.68 14.51
N ALA A 671 -8.09 31.69 13.89
CA ALA A 671 -7.39 32.57 12.95
C ALA A 671 -6.22 33.30 13.64
N ASP A 672 -6.45 33.84 14.85
CA ASP A 672 -5.43 34.55 15.62
C ASP A 672 -4.23 33.63 15.97
N VAL A 673 -4.49 32.35 16.30
CA VAL A 673 -3.45 31.36 16.53
C VAL A 673 -2.66 31.12 15.24
N ASN A 674 -3.32 30.95 14.11
CA ASN A 674 -2.66 30.74 12.82
C ASN A 674 -1.79 31.93 12.41
N HIS A 675 -2.29 33.16 12.55
CA HIS A 675 -1.54 34.37 12.26
C HIS A 675 -0.34 34.54 13.22
N ALA A 676 -0.54 34.30 14.50
CA ALA A 676 0.56 34.36 15.47
C ALA A 676 1.65 33.31 15.18
N ALA A 677 1.26 32.10 14.81
CA ALA A 677 2.21 31.04 14.45
C ALA A 677 2.96 31.39 13.15
N ALA A 678 2.28 31.95 12.14
CA ALA A 678 2.89 32.38 10.89
C ALA A 678 3.91 33.50 11.13
N ARG A 679 3.54 34.54 11.90
CA ARG A 679 4.48 35.62 12.30
C ARG A 679 5.71 35.06 13.02
N LEU A 680 5.51 34.14 13.95
CA LEU A 680 6.61 33.55 14.73
C LEU A 680 7.60 32.80 13.83
N GLN A 681 7.13 32.20 12.74
CA GLN A 681 7.95 31.51 11.76
C GLN A 681 8.41 32.36 10.58
N GLY A 682 8.06 33.67 10.54
CA GLY A 682 8.40 34.52 9.40
C GLY A 682 7.69 34.14 8.09
N ILE A 683 6.52 33.50 8.22
CA ILE A 683 5.65 33.14 7.08
C ILE A 683 4.59 34.21 6.92
N GLU A 684 4.21 34.52 5.67
CA GLU A 684 3.16 35.48 5.37
C GLU A 684 1.81 35.04 5.96
N GLU A 685 1.16 35.90 6.76
CA GLU A 685 -0.08 35.59 7.47
C GLU A 685 -1.22 35.22 6.53
N SER A 686 -1.23 35.78 5.31
CA SER A 686 -2.24 35.48 4.29
C SER A 686 -2.31 33.99 3.94
N LEU A 687 -1.19 33.29 4.02
CA LEU A 687 -1.09 31.85 3.78
C LEU A 687 -1.69 31.00 4.92
N ALA A 688 -1.76 31.57 6.12
CA ALA A 688 -2.30 30.93 7.31
C ALA A 688 -3.71 31.40 7.67
N THR A 689 -4.34 32.23 6.84
CA THR A 689 -5.68 32.76 7.07
C THR A 689 -6.75 31.74 6.67
N PRO A 690 -7.58 31.22 7.62
CA PRO A 690 -8.64 30.29 7.31
C PRO A 690 -9.85 31.00 6.69
N ASP A 691 -10.55 30.28 5.81
CA ASP A 691 -11.81 30.72 5.20
C ASP A 691 -12.99 29.90 5.69
N LEU A 692 -14.16 30.49 5.79
CA LEU A 692 -15.42 29.79 5.97
C LEU A 692 -16.04 29.53 4.60
N THR A 693 -16.08 28.27 4.20
CA THR A 693 -16.61 27.83 2.89
C THR A 693 -17.79 26.87 3.09
N PRO A 694 -18.59 26.60 2.06
CA PRO A 694 -19.62 25.55 2.15
C PRO A 694 -19.10 24.16 2.54
N THR A 695 -17.81 23.91 2.35
CA THR A 695 -17.16 22.63 2.69
C THR A 695 -16.52 22.63 4.08
N GLY A 696 -16.46 23.75 4.78
CA GLY A 696 -15.94 23.87 6.14
C GLY A 696 -15.16 25.15 6.40
N PHE A 697 -14.60 25.25 7.61
CA PHE A 697 -13.71 26.32 8.03
C PHE A 697 -12.25 25.84 8.09
N GLY A 698 -11.36 26.54 7.43
CA GLY A 698 -9.93 26.22 7.40
C GLY A 698 -9.24 26.80 6.17
N LEU A 699 -7.99 26.40 5.95
CA LEU A 699 -7.24 26.83 4.78
C LEU A 699 -7.79 26.19 3.51
N THR A 700 -7.93 27.00 2.45
CA THR A 700 -8.21 26.47 1.11
C THR A 700 -7.09 25.54 0.65
N PRO A 701 -7.35 24.58 -0.27
CA PRO A 701 -6.30 23.69 -0.80
C PRO A 701 -5.10 24.48 -1.38
N THR A 702 -5.34 25.61 -2.02
CA THR A 702 -4.27 26.48 -2.55
C THR A 702 -3.41 27.06 -1.44
N ARG A 703 -4.01 27.59 -0.35
CA ARG A 703 -3.26 28.11 0.80
C ARG A 703 -2.53 27.00 1.54
N GLN A 704 -3.13 25.82 1.72
CA GLN A 704 -2.47 24.69 2.33
C GLN A 704 -1.18 24.31 1.59
N ARG A 705 -1.22 24.28 0.24
CA ARG A 705 -0.04 23.99 -0.58
C ARG A 705 1.01 25.10 -0.48
N ALA A 706 0.63 26.35 -0.56
CA ALA A 706 1.55 27.48 -0.45
C ALA A 706 2.22 27.53 0.93
N LEU A 707 1.45 27.30 1.99
CA LEU A 707 1.97 27.18 3.35
C LEU A 707 2.95 26.00 3.49
N MET A 708 2.60 24.84 2.94
CA MET A 708 3.49 23.69 2.92
C MET A 708 4.78 23.98 2.16
N ALA A 709 4.70 24.66 1.02
CA ALA A 709 5.89 25.03 0.23
C ALA A 709 6.82 25.94 1.04
N ALA A 710 6.28 26.96 1.70
CA ALA A 710 7.05 27.85 2.55
C ALA A 710 7.74 27.12 3.71
N LEU A 711 7.04 26.19 4.36
CA LEU A 711 7.61 25.37 5.44
C LEU A 711 8.71 24.40 4.95
N VAL A 712 8.55 23.82 3.76
CA VAL A 712 9.58 22.95 3.15
C VAL A 712 10.81 23.75 2.76
N ASP A 713 10.66 24.93 2.20
CA ASP A 713 11.75 25.84 1.88
C ASP A 713 12.56 26.22 3.13
N GLN A 714 11.88 26.57 4.22
CA GLN A 714 12.54 26.79 5.51
C GLN A 714 13.30 25.57 6.04
N ASN A 715 12.70 24.38 5.93
CA ASN A 715 13.36 23.13 6.34
C ASN A 715 14.66 22.91 5.55
N LEU A 716 14.64 23.06 4.24
CA LEU A 716 15.79 22.85 3.38
C LEU A 716 16.89 23.90 3.63
N THR A 717 16.50 25.16 3.79
CA THR A 717 17.42 26.25 4.14
C THR A 717 18.13 26.01 5.48
N LEU A 718 17.39 25.54 6.50
CA LEU A 718 17.98 25.19 7.81
C LEU A 718 18.93 23.99 7.69
N ALA A 719 18.59 22.99 6.88
CA ALA A 719 19.45 21.82 6.67
C ALA A 719 20.77 22.20 5.93
N GLU A 720 20.72 23.11 4.97
CA GLU A 720 21.90 23.62 4.26
C GLU A 720 22.77 24.45 5.19
N THR A 721 22.19 25.34 5.97
CA THR A 721 22.90 26.19 6.94
C THR A 721 23.62 25.35 7.99
N SER A 722 23.01 24.28 8.47
CA SER A 722 23.62 23.35 9.43
C SER A 722 24.82 22.59 8.86
N ARG A 723 24.84 22.32 7.54
CA ARG A 723 25.96 21.65 6.85
C ARG A 723 27.16 22.58 6.59
N THR A 724 26.91 23.87 6.45
CA THR A 724 27.94 24.89 6.12
C THR A 724 28.59 25.55 7.32
N SER A 725 28.05 25.36 8.52
CA SER A 725 28.64 25.89 9.77
C SER A 725 29.86 25.07 10.20
N PRO A 726 31.07 25.67 10.34
CA PRO A 726 32.32 24.94 10.63
C PRO A 726 32.45 24.39 12.04
N GLU A 727 31.50 24.58 12.96
CA GLU A 727 31.61 24.26 14.38
C GLU A 727 30.71 23.11 14.85
N THR A 728 30.69 21.99 14.15
CA THR A 728 30.17 20.75 14.77
C THR A 728 30.83 19.51 14.17
N SER A 729 32.16 19.42 14.24
CA SER A 729 32.79 18.09 14.32
C SER A 729 32.65 17.57 15.76
N ARG A 730 31.43 17.39 16.24
CA ARG A 730 31.15 16.49 17.37
C ARG A 730 31.09 15.09 16.79
N THR A 731 32.21 14.38 16.94
CA THR A 731 32.28 12.94 16.91
C THR A 731 31.02 12.36 17.57
N SER A 732 30.12 11.83 16.78
CA SER A 732 29.07 10.96 17.29
C SER A 732 29.76 9.79 17.98
N PRO A 733 29.50 9.50 19.27
CA PRO A 733 29.85 8.22 19.80
C PRO A 733 29.02 7.19 19.01
N GLU A 734 29.71 6.31 18.30
CA GLU A 734 29.12 5.07 17.79
C GLU A 734 28.51 4.32 18.99
N THR A 735 27.24 4.53 19.24
CA THR A 735 26.44 3.59 20.01
C THR A 735 26.15 2.40 19.12
N SER A 736 27.18 1.56 18.95
CA SER A 736 27.00 0.17 18.59
C SER A 736 26.18 -0.46 19.71
N LEU A 737 24.89 -0.67 19.47
CA LEU A 737 24.08 -1.61 20.23
C LEU A 737 24.76 -2.98 20.10
N PRO A 738 25.15 -3.65 21.22
CA PRO A 738 25.71 -4.97 21.15
C PRO A 738 24.66 -5.92 20.61
N SER A 739 24.98 -6.58 19.50
CA SER A 739 24.28 -7.79 19.05
C SER A 739 24.36 -8.80 20.20
N PRO A 740 23.30 -9.58 20.48
CA PRO A 740 23.39 -10.66 21.44
C PRO A 740 24.32 -11.73 20.87
N GLU A 741 25.54 -11.78 21.38
CA GLU A 741 26.45 -12.91 21.21
C GLU A 741 25.76 -14.15 21.76
N THR A 742 25.45 -15.07 20.87
CA THR A 742 25.22 -16.47 21.24
C THR A 742 26.53 -17.07 21.71
N SER A 743 26.74 -17.10 23.01
CA SER A 743 27.81 -17.88 23.64
C SER A 743 27.58 -19.36 23.32
N ARG A 744 28.29 -19.86 22.33
CA ARG A 744 28.54 -21.31 22.17
C ARG A 744 29.65 -21.66 23.14
N THR A 745 29.29 -22.19 24.29
CA THR A 745 30.20 -22.98 25.13
C THR A 745 30.49 -24.28 24.39
N SER A 746 31.72 -24.41 23.91
CA SER A 746 32.31 -25.64 23.48
C SER A 746 32.52 -26.53 24.69
N VAL A 747 31.75 -27.60 24.81
CA VAL A 747 32.05 -28.71 25.71
C VAL A 747 32.89 -29.70 24.89
N GLU A 748 34.17 -29.76 25.23
CA GLU A 748 35.04 -30.87 24.87
C GLU A 748 34.50 -32.15 25.49
N THR A 749 34.07 -33.13 24.67
CA THR A 749 33.89 -34.50 25.11
C THR A 749 34.99 -35.35 24.50
N SER A 750 35.85 -35.77 25.38
CA SER A 750 36.86 -36.85 25.14
C SER A 750 36.18 -38.16 24.72
N SER A 751 36.75 -38.73 23.69
CA SER A 751 36.48 -40.07 23.16
C SER A 751 36.73 -41.19 24.18
N THR A 752 35.76 -42.04 24.39
CA THR A 752 36.04 -43.49 24.67
C THR A 752 34.85 -44.29 24.11
N SER A 753 35.16 -45.08 23.09
CA SER A 753 34.30 -46.20 22.68
C SER A 753 34.37 -47.34 23.70
N PRO A 754 33.33 -48.19 23.85
CA PRO A 754 33.52 -49.56 23.44
C PRO A 754 32.38 -50.19 22.63
N GLU A 755 32.78 -51.09 21.79
CA GLU A 755 32.05 -52.12 21.04
C GLU A 755 30.90 -52.80 21.81
N THR A 756 29.82 -53.16 21.14
CA THR A 756 29.33 -54.52 20.84
C THR A 756 27.90 -54.46 20.28
N SER A 757 27.73 -55.01 19.11
CA SER A 757 26.48 -55.60 18.57
C SER A 757 26.23 -56.98 19.25
N PRO A 758 25.11 -57.73 18.99
CA PRO A 758 23.85 -57.47 18.27
C PRO A 758 22.58 -58.01 19.00
N ARG A 759 21.40 -57.44 18.67
CA ARG A 759 20.22 -58.24 18.27
C ARG A 759 19.07 -57.27 17.89
#